data_cf25e37c829ebb58c636c1b3db9f42b3
#
_entry.id   cf25e37c829ebb58c636c1b3db9f42b3
#
_cell.length_a   1.000
_cell.length_b   1.000
_cell.length_c   1.000
_cell.angle_alpha   90.00
_cell.angle_beta   90.00
_cell.angle_gamma   90.00
#
_symmetry.space_group_name_H-M   'P 1'
#
loop_
_entity.id
_entity.type
_entity.pdbx_description
1 polymer ?
#
loop_
_entity_poly.entity_id
_entity_poly.type
_entity_poly.pdbx_seq_one_letter_code
_entity_poly.pdbx_strand_id
1 'polypeptide(L)'
;MKLFFTLLLFLTTIIVNSQTPITDSNIKDAVNTCLSTHPITGLCNDSEYGPITDWDVSNVTNMSNLFSGKSQFNGDISSWDVSSVTNMRYMFNNASSFNGDLSSWDVGDVTDMYGMFLDASSFNQDLSGWCVSSFDSEPRFFSLNSSLSENNKPVWNTCPNLLITNNNFREAVNTCLSTNPVNGMCSESKYGSMPDWDVSRVTDMSNTFKDKTNFNGDISSWDVSSVTNMRYMFNNASSFNGDISNLDVSNVTNMEHMFYNASSFNGDLSSWDVSNVINMSYMFVNARVFDGASWNGGDLSSWDVSRVTDMSYMFNNARSFNRDLSSWDVSSVTNMMYMFSNAVVFNRNINQWDVSSVIYMNEMFKSSGFNGDISNWDVSNVTSMEHMFYAASSFNQDLSSWDVSNVISMGGMFRTANSFNQDLSGWCVSNIDSEPRNFSVSSPLTENNKPDWGTCPITNNNFQTIINTCLSTNPEDGLCSGSDYGVMSDWDVSRVTDMSNTFKDKTTFNGDIVYWDVSNVTTMSGMFNRASSFNQNVNYWDVSKVTDMSNMFRDTPFNQNISSWDTSNVTNMAGMFFNSSFNQNLSGWCVSNINSEPESFSNGSPLTDSNKPVWGTCPDNTTPTPITDSNIQDAVNTCLSTHPVTGLCNDSEYG
;
A
#
# COMPACT_ATOMS: atom_id res chain seq x y z
N MET A 1 23.84 45.36 3.78
CA MET A 1 23.51 45.53 2.34
C MET A 1 22.61 44.35 2.00
N LYS A 2 21.28 44.53 2.10
CA LYS A 2 20.25 43.48 1.88
C LYS A 2 19.90 43.48 0.41
N LEU A 3 20.18 42.36 -0.30
CA LEU A 3 19.69 42.12 -1.66
C LEU A 3 18.27 41.53 -1.54
N PHE A 4 17.27 42.26 -1.99
CA PHE A 4 15.92 41.77 -2.28
C PHE A 4 15.95 41.10 -3.65
N PHE A 5 15.69 39.79 -3.69
CA PHE A 5 15.30 39.09 -4.92
C PHE A 5 13.79 39.14 -5.03
N THR A 6 13.31 39.96 -5.95
CA THR A 6 11.89 40.01 -6.35
C THR A 6 11.65 38.86 -7.34
N LEU A 7 10.97 37.80 -6.89
CA LEU A 7 10.49 36.71 -7.74
C LEU A 7 9.22 37.18 -8.45
N LEU A 8 9.31 37.49 -9.73
CA LEU A 8 8.19 37.84 -10.59
C LEU A 8 7.46 36.53 -10.97
N LEU A 9 6.35 36.21 -10.25
CA LEU A 9 5.44 35.15 -10.62
C LEU A 9 4.65 35.58 -11.87
N PHE A 10 4.97 35.01 -13.03
CA PHE A 10 4.07 35.04 -14.18
C PHE A 10 2.90 34.07 -13.88
N LEU A 11 1.79 34.60 -13.36
CA LEU A 11 0.50 33.94 -13.44
C LEU A 11 0.06 33.98 -14.91
N THR A 12 0.32 32.93 -15.67
CA THR A 12 -0.46 32.66 -16.87
C THR A 12 -1.84 32.20 -16.39
N THR A 13 -2.78 33.12 -16.36
CA THR A 13 -4.20 32.78 -16.32
C THR A 13 -4.51 31.99 -17.58
N ILE A 14 -4.63 30.67 -17.46
CA ILE A 14 -5.31 29.85 -18.46
C ILE A 14 -6.77 30.30 -18.38
N ILE A 15 -7.17 31.17 -19.31
CA ILE A 15 -8.57 31.45 -19.58
C ILE A 15 -9.08 30.14 -20.20
N VAL A 16 -9.68 29.28 -19.37
CA VAL A 16 -10.56 28.22 -19.88
C VAL A 16 -11.75 28.99 -20.46
N ASN A 17 -11.74 29.25 -21.78
CA ASN A 17 -12.92 29.68 -22.48
C ASN A 17 -13.93 28.54 -22.29
N SER A 18 -14.91 28.73 -21.42
CA SER A 18 -16.05 27.82 -21.37
C SER A 18 -16.75 27.95 -22.74
N GLN A 19 -16.71 26.86 -23.52
CA GLN A 19 -17.41 26.80 -24.80
C GLN A 19 -18.89 27.11 -24.54
N THR A 20 -19.49 27.84 -25.45
CA THR A 20 -20.94 28.14 -25.41
C THR A 20 -21.70 26.82 -25.57
N PRO A 21 -22.57 26.41 -24.61
CA PRO A 21 -23.34 25.18 -24.71
C PRO A 21 -24.19 25.12 -25.98
N ILE A 22 -24.19 24.00 -26.67
CA ILE A 22 -24.98 23.77 -27.87
C ILE A 22 -26.41 23.38 -27.47
N THR A 23 -27.38 24.03 -28.08
CA THR A 23 -28.82 23.82 -27.85
C THR A 23 -29.60 24.03 -29.16
N ASP A 24 -30.90 23.68 -29.20
CA ASP A 24 -31.76 23.92 -30.35
C ASP A 24 -31.77 25.38 -30.84
N SER A 25 -31.54 26.31 -29.91
CA SER A 25 -31.58 27.75 -30.22
C SER A 25 -30.35 28.27 -30.96
N ASN A 26 -29.19 27.61 -30.81
CA ASN A 26 -27.93 28.11 -31.36
C ASN A 26 -27.17 27.13 -32.28
N ILE A 27 -27.53 25.83 -32.34
CA ILE A 27 -26.79 24.84 -33.11
C ILE A 27 -26.65 25.21 -34.61
N LYS A 28 -27.67 25.80 -35.22
CA LYS A 28 -27.60 26.25 -36.63
C LYS A 28 -26.63 27.40 -36.83
N ASP A 29 -26.62 28.35 -35.92
CA ASP A 29 -25.70 29.48 -35.94
C ASP A 29 -24.26 29.01 -35.64
N ALA A 30 -24.09 28.08 -34.71
CA ALA A 30 -22.80 27.46 -34.40
C ALA A 30 -22.22 26.76 -35.65
N VAL A 31 -23.00 25.91 -36.34
CA VAL A 31 -22.58 25.25 -37.58
C VAL A 31 -22.24 26.27 -38.66
N ASN A 32 -23.08 27.30 -38.88
CA ASN A 32 -22.83 28.33 -39.89
C ASN A 32 -21.57 29.13 -39.59
N THR A 33 -21.35 29.51 -38.33
CA THR A 33 -20.15 30.22 -37.87
C THR A 33 -18.91 29.38 -38.12
N CYS A 34 -18.92 28.13 -37.65
CA CYS A 34 -17.82 27.20 -37.82
C CYS A 34 -17.47 26.95 -39.29
N LEU A 35 -18.46 26.61 -40.11
CA LEU A 35 -18.25 26.26 -41.52
C LEU A 35 -17.99 27.49 -42.40
N SER A 36 -18.17 28.70 -41.92
CA SER A 36 -17.78 29.92 -42.64
C SER A 36 -16.26 30.04 -42.77
N THR A 37 -15.51 29.55 -41.80
CA THR A 37 -14.04 29.60 -41.77
C THR A 37 -13.41 28.24 -42.07
N HIS A 38 -14.05 27.13 -41.71
CA HIS A 38 -13.57 25.76 -41.89
C HIS A 38 -14.59 24.87 -42.58
N PRO A 39 -14.91 25.15 -43.84
CA PRO A 39 -16.06 24.55 -44.55
C PRO A 39 -15.94 23.05 -44.81
N ILE A 40 -14.72 22.46 -44.73
CA ILE A 40 -14.46 21.05 -45.02
C ILE A 40 -14.50 20.22 -43.75
N THR A 41 -13.72 20.59 -42.75
CA THR A 41 -13.44 19.75 -41.56
C THR A 41 -14.22 20.18 -40.33
N GLY A 42 -14.69 21.42 -40.24
CA GLY A 42 -15.33 21.96 -39.04
C GLY A 42 -14.36 22.16 -37.87
N LEU A 43 -13.03 22.17 -38.11
CA LEU A 43 -12.02 22.42 -37.06
C LEU A 43 -11.92 23.91 -36.76
N CYS A 44 -12.96 24.48 -36.20
CA CYS A 44 -13.14 25.92 -35.91
C CYS A 44 -12.65 26.25 -34.48
N ASN A 45 -11.38 26.04 -34.21
CA ASN A 45 -10.76 26.28 -32.88
C ASN A 45 -10.93 27.73 -32.39
N ASP A 46 -11.12 28.68 -33.33
CA ASP A 46 -11.24 30.11 -33.01
C ASP A 46 -12.70 30.56 -32.80
N SER A 47 -13.67 29.64 -32.91
CA SER A 47 -15.08 29.95 -32.63
C SER A 47 -15.39 29.86 -31.14
N GLU A 48 -16.41 30.60 -30.69
CA GLU A 48 -16.91 30.49 -29.29
C GLU A 48 -17.44 29.10 -28.93
N TYR A 49 -17.71 28.26 -29.94
CA TYR A 49 -18.21 26.90 -29.79
C TYR A 49 -17.11 25.83 -29.87
N GLY A 50 -15.87 26.21 -30.24
CA GLY A 50 -14.76 25.27 -30.46
C GLY A 50 -14.94 24.37 -31.69
N PRO A 51 -14.08 23.33 -31.85
CA PRO A 51 -14.16 22.38 -32.95
C PRO A 51 -15.48 21.61 -32.92
N ILE A 52 -16.06 21.34 -34.11
CA ILE A 52 -17.35 20.65 -34.25
C ILE A 52 -17.29 19.21 -33.66
N THR A 53 -16.14 18.60 -33.65
CA THR A 53 -15.88 17.27 -33.07
C THR A 53 -16.10 17.21 -31.55
N ASP A 54 -15.96 18.34 -30.86
CA ASP A 54 -15.98 18.43 -29.40
C ASP A 54 -17.29 18.94 -28.82
N TRP A 55 -18.29 19.15 -29.70
CA TRP A 55 -19.58 19.71 -29.27
C TRP A 55 -20.41 18.69 -28.50
N ASP A 56 -20.87 19.07 -27.32
CA ASP A 56 -21.93 18.36 -26.60
C ASP A 56 -23.30 18.78 -27.19
N VAL A 57 -23.87 17.87 -27.97
CA VAL A 57 -25.19 18.05 -28.62
C VAL A 57 -26.31 17.26 -27.96
N SER A 58 -26.04 16.64 -26.80
CA SER A 58 -26.98 15.75 -26.07
C SER A 58 -28.33 16.40 -25.72
N ASN A 59 -28.37 17.73 -25.63
CA ASN A 59 -29.58 18.51 -25.37
C ASN A 59 -30.28 19.05 -26.64
N VAL A 60 -29.81 18.66 -27.83
CA VAL A 60 -30.42 19.10 -29.10
C VAL A 60 -31.51 18.12 -29.50
N THR A 61 -32.70 18.64 -29.76
CA THR A 61 -33.84 17.83 -30.20
C THR A 61 -34.18 18.01 -31.69
N ASN A 62 -33.70 19.11 -32.34
CA ASN A 62 -34.00 19.42 -33.71
C ASN A 62 -32.75 19.78 -34.53
N MET A 63 -32.32 18.84 -35.36
CA MET A 63 -31.20 19.00 -36.31
C MET A 63 -31.66 19.21 -37.77
N SER A 64 -32.90 19.60 -38.00
CA SER A 64 -33.43 19.79 -39.35
C SER A 64 -32.63 20.85 -40.14
N ASN A 65 -32.25 20.51 -41.37
CA ASN A 65 -31.45 21.35 -42.29
C ASN A 65 -30.05 21.74 -41.75
N LEU A 66 -29.50 21.08 -40.76
CA LEU A 66 -28.28 21.53 -40.05
C LEU A 66 -27.08 21.69 -41.00
N PHE A 67 -26.84 20.70 -41.88
CA PHE A 67 -25.78 20.71 -42.87
C PHE A 67 -26.33 20.87 -44.32
N SER A 68 -27.59 21.25 -44.46
CA SER A 68 -28.22 21.40 -45.78
C SER A 68 -27.46 22.43 -46.65
N GLY A 69 -27.08 22.03 -47.86
CA GLY A 69 -26.31 22.84 -48.80
C GLY A 69 -24.84 23.07 -48.44
N LYS A 70 -24.32 22.41 -47.38
CA LYS A 70 -22.90 22.47 -47.01
C LYS A 70 -22.08 21.50 -47.88
N SER A 71 -21.97 21.82 -49.17
CA SER A 71 -21.45 20.92 -50.20
C SER A 71 -20.00 20.48 -50.01
N GLN A 72 -19.18 21.20 -49.23
CA GLN A 72 -17.78 20.88 -48.97
C GLN A 72 -17.58 20.15 -47.63
N PHE A 73 -18.58 20.13 -46.75
CA PHE A 73 -18.43 19.57 -45.40
C PHE A 73 -18.26 18.06 -45.44
N ASN A 74 -17.21 17.59 -44.80
CA ASN A 74 -16.91 16.18 -44.51
C ASN A 74 -16.16 16.05 -43.17
N GLY A 75 -16.58 16.81 -42.15
CA GLY A 75 -16.01 16.74 -40.79
C GLY A 75 -16.50 15.53 -40.04
N ASP A 76 -15.73 15.13 -39.06
CA ASP A 76 -16.07 14.03 -38.17
C ASP A 76 -17.07 14.51 -37.10
N ILE A 77 -18.23 13.87 -37.08
CA ILE A 77 -19.31 14.08 -36.09
C ILE A 77 -19.81 12.75 -35.54
N SER A 78 -19.00 11.70 -35.68
CA SER A 78 -19.34 10.34 -35.21
C SER A 78 -19.53 10.27 -33.69
N SER A 79 -18.88 11.17 -32.94
CA SER A 79 -18.93 11.25 -31.46
C SER A 79 -20.18 11.97 -30.93
N TRP A 80 -21.00 12.57 -31.79
CA TRP A 80 -22.17 13.33 -31.35
C TRP A 80 -23.21 12.41 -30.70
N ASP A 81 -23.66 12.78 -29.50
CA ASP A 81 -24.82 12.17 -28.86
C ASP A 81 -26.11 12.77 -29.43
N VAL A 82 -26.74 12.02 -30.35
CA VAL A 82 -27.97 12.41 -31.01
C VAL A 82 -29.23 11.73 -30.46
N SER A 83 -29.11 11.05 -29.33
CA SER A 83 -30.17 10.24 -28.71
C SER A 83 -31.43 11.05 -28.36
N SER A 84 -31.29 12.35 -28.08
CA SER A 84 -32.43 13.25 -27.83
C SER A 84 -33.06 13.85 -29.10
N VAL A 85 -32.50 13.59 -30.30
CA VAL A 85 -32.96 14.22 -31.54
C VAL A 85 -34.21 13.54 -32.03
N THR A 86 -35.27 14.34 -32.27
CA THR A 86 -36.55 13.88 -32.83
C THR A 86 -36.74 14.24 -34.28
N ASN A 87 -35.97 15.22 -34.80
CA ASN A 87 -36.14 15.77 -36.15
C ASN A 87 -34.79 15.93 -36.86
N MET A 88 -34.57 15.13 -37.93
CA MET A 88 -33.39 15.17 -38.83
C MET A 88 -33.77 15.50 -40.28
N ARG A 89 -34.95 16.14 -40.51
CA ARG A 89 -35.44 16.50 -41.81
C ARG A 89 -34.41 17.33 -42.60
N TYR A 90 -34.04 16.87 -43.81
CA TYR A 90 -33.08 17.54 -44.69
C TYR A 90 -31.70 17.80 -44.09
N MET A 91 -31.29 17.07 -43.06
CA MET A 91 -30.06 17.38 -42.28
C MET A 91 -28.82 17.48 -43.18
N PHE A 92 -28.62 16.55 -44.11
CA PHE A 92 -27.50 16.51 -45.06
C PHE A 92 -27.95 16.74 -46.53
N ASN A 93 -29.11 17.36 -46.78
CA ASN A 93 -29.57 17.63 -48.12
C ASN A 93 -28.54 18.48 -48.90
N ASN A 94 -28.13 18.05 -50.12
CA ASN A 94 -27.08 18.70 -50.91
C ASN A 94 -25.71 18.84 -50.20
N ALA A 95 -25.40 18.08 -49.17
CA ALA A 95 -24.07 17.97 -48.57
C ALA A 95 -23.22 16.99 -49.40
N SER A 96 -22.87 17.40 -50.61
CA SER A 96 -22.36 16.49 -51.66
C SER A 96 -21.01 15.85 -51.37
N SER A 97 -20.18 16.41 -50.47
CA SER A 97 -18.90 15.83 -50.05
C SER A 97 -18.99 15.00 -48.77
N PHE A 98 -20.12 15.06 -48.06
CA PHE A 98 -20.24 14.39 -46.76
C PHE A 98 -20.28 12.87 -46.92
N ASN A 99 -19.36 12.17 -46.19
CA ASN A 99 -19.29 10.71 -46.08
C ASN A 99 -18.75 10.31 -44.70
N GLY A 100 -19.04 11.08 -43.64
CA GLY A 100 -18.66 10.77 -42.27
C GLY A 100 -19.38 9.53 -41.73
N ASP A 101 -18.73 8.79 -40.85
CA ASP A 101 -19.33 7.62 -40.21
C ASP A 101 -20.41 8.06 -39.21
N LEU A 102 -21.63 7.54 -39.41
CA LEU A 102 -22.79 7.78 -38.56
C LEU A 102 -23.36 6.48 -37.99
N SER A 103 -22.64 5.37 -38.15
CA SER A 103 -23.10 4.04 -37.72
C SER A 103 -23.40 3.95 -36.23
N SER A 104 -22.71 4.77 -35.42
CA SER A 104 -22.83 4.80 -33.93
C SER A 104 -23.99 5.68 -33.43
N TRP A 105 -24.68 6.41 -34.33
CA TRP A 105 -25.75 7.33 -33.90
C TRP A 105 -26.97 6.58 -33.40
N ASP A 106 -27.45 6.94 -32.19
CA ASP A 106 -28.78 6.52 -31.71
C ASP A 106 -29.87 7.41 -32.30
N VAL A 107 -30.56 6.88 -33.30
CA VAL A 107 -31.65 7.58 -33.98
C VAL A 107 -33.03 7.04 -33.57
N GLY A 108 -33.13 6.29 -32.48
CA GLY A 108 -34.35 5.59 -32.07
C GLY A 108 -35.53 6.51 -31.78
N ASP A 109 -35.27 7.75 -31.32
CA ASP A 109 -36.30 8.74 -30.99
C ASP A 109 -36.62 9.67 -32.17
N VAL A 110 -35.93 9.50 -33.30
CA VAL A 110 -36.19 10.34 -34.49
C VAL A 110 -37.52 9.95 -35.13
N THR A 111 -38.35 10.94 -35.40
CA THR A 111 -39.67 10.77 -36.02
C THR A 111 -39.78 11.44 -37.41
N ASP A 112 -38.82 12.26 -37.83
CA ASP A 112 -38.77 12.86 -39.15
C ASP A 112 -37.37 12.83 -39.77
N MET A 113 -37.15 11.95 -40.77
CA MET A 113 -35.95 11.83 -41.60
C MET A 113 -36.22 12.16 -43.08
N TYR A 114 -37.27 12.91 -43.39
CA TYR A 114 -37.62 13.26 -44.78
C TYR A 114 -36.44 13.94 -45.49
N GLY A 115 -35.98 13.37 -46.61
CA GLY A 115 -34.90 13.92 -47.41
C GLY A 115 -33.55 14.07 -46.68
N MET A 116 -33.28 13.29 -45.64
CA MET A 116 -32.10 13.47 -44.79
C MET A 116 -30.81 13.51 -45.62
N PHE A 117 -30.63 12.58 -46.56
CA PHE A 117 -29.47 12.47 -47.44
C PHE A 117 -29.80 12.79 -48.92
N LEU A 118 -30.86 13.55 -49.19
CA LEU A 118 -31.23 13.97 -50.54
C LEU A 118 -30.06 14.73 -51.22
N ASP A 119 -29.64 14.26 -52.41
CA ASP A 119 -28.52 14.84 -53.17
C ASP A 119 -27.15 14.83 -52.40
N ALA A 120 -26.96 14.02 -51.36
CA ALA A 120 -25.70 13.79 -50.70
C ALA A 120 -24.85 12.77 -51.49
N SER A 121 -24.30 13.20 -52.61
CA SER A 121 -23.76 12.31 -53.64
C SER A 121 -22.53 11.49 -53.27
N SER A 122 -21.81 11.82 -52.16
CA SER A 122 -20.70 11.02 -51.65
C SER A 122 -21.08 10.07 -50.52
N PHE A 123 -22.26 10.21 -49.92
CA PHE A 123 -22.63 9.49 -48.72
C PHE A 123 -22.97 8.03 -49.00
N ASN A 124 -22.20 7.10 -48.40
CA ASN A 124 -22.41 5.65 -48.49
C ASN A 124 -21.91 4.89 -47.27
N GLN A 125 -22.12 5.44 -46.07
CA GLN A 125 -21.77 4.76 -44.83
C GLN A 125 -22.84 3.72 -44.45
N ASP A 126 -22.43 2.74 -43.62
CA ASP A 126 -23.31 1.68 -43.15
C ASP A 126 -24.25 2.19 -42.05
N LEU A 127 -25.55 2.24 -42.35
CA LEU A 127 -26.62 2.62 -41.42
C LEU A 127 -27.50 1.42 -41.05
N SER A 128 -27.13 0.19 -41.44
CA SER A 128 -27.93 -1.02 -41.22
C SER A 128 -28.18 -1.29 -39.72
N GLY A 129 -27.32 -0.73 -38.85
CA GLY A 129 -27.45 -0.78 -37.41
C GLY A 129 -28.44 0.23 -36.80
N TRP A 130 -29.02 1.15 -37.56
CA TRP A 130 -29.92 2.15 -37.02
C TRP A 130 -31.27 1.58 -36.58
N CYS A 131 -31.70 1.96 -35.35
CA CYS A 131 -33.06 1.68 -34.88
C CYS A 131 -34.02 2.67 -35.52
N VAL A 132 -34.87 2.15 -36.41
CA VAL A 132 -35.84 2.98 -37.16
C VAL A 132 -37.27 2.40 -37.05
N SER A 133 -37.61 1.84 -35.90
CA SER A 133 -38.94 1.27 -35.64
C SER A 133 -40.07 2.30 -35.65
N SER A 134 -39.74 3.59 -35.53
CA SER A 134 -40.70 4.69 -35.64
C SER A 134 -41.18 4.96 -37.11
N PHE A 135 -40.60 4.26 -38.09
CA PHE A 135 -40.88 4.47 -39.50
C PHE A 135 -41.41 3.18 -40.13
N ASP A 136 -42.68 3.14 -40.53
CA ASP A 136 -43.28 1.97 -41.20
C ASP A 136 -42.63 1.62 -42.56
N SER A 137 -41.91 2.57 -43.15
CA SER A 137 -41.19 2.43 -44.43
C SER A 137 -40.19 3.56 -44.62
N GLU A 138 -39.27 3.42 -45.62
CA GLU A 138 -38.31 4.47 -45.94
C GLU A 138 -38.97 5.86 -46.05
N PRO A 139 -38.51 6.85 -45.28
CA PRO A 139 -39.00 8.20 -45.39
C PRO A 139 -38.84 8.77 -46.83
N ARG A 140 -39.82 9.47 -47.30
CA ARG A 140 -39.80 10.02 -48.69
C ARG A 140 -38.54 10.85 -48.91
N PHE A 141 -37.83 10.55 -50.01
CA PHE A 141 -36.59 11.19 -50.44
C PHE A 141 -35.40 10.97 -49.46
N PHE A 142 -35.47 10.03 -48.52
CA PHE A 142 -34.42 9.81 -47.51
C PHE A 142 -33.02 9.83 -48.13
N SER A 143 -32.79 9.09 -49.22
CA SER A 143 -31.48 8.92 -49.85
C SER A 143 -31.55 9.15 -51.39
N LEU A 144 -32.55 9.88 -51.89
CA LEU A 144 -32.67 10.15 -53.33
C LEU A 144 -31.44 10.90 -53.88
N ASN A 145 -30.81 10.37 -54.95
CA ASN A 145 -29.58 10.87 -55.57
C ASN A 145 -28.35 10.87 -54.62
N SER A 146 -28.36 10.15 -53.52
CA SER A 146 -27.14 9.85 -52.72
C SER A 146 -26.43 8.61 -53.26
N SER A 147 -25.20 8.35 -52.81
CA SER A 147 -24.50 7.08 -53.11
C SER A 147 -24.87 5.96 -52.13
N LEU A 148 -25.76 6.17 -51.17
CA LEU A 148 -26.15 5.21 -50.16
C LEU A 148 -26.75 3.95 -50.80
N SER A 149 -26.03 2.82 -50.69
CA SER A 149 -26.47 1.54 -51.24
C SER A 149 -27.60 0.93 -50.41
N GLU A 150 -28.43 0.09 -51.02
CA GLU A 150 -29.53 -0.61 -50.31
C GLU A 150 -29.02 -1.46 -49.16
N ASN A 151 -27.82 -2.05 -49.24
CA ASN A 151 -27.22 -2.85 -48.16
C ASN A 151 -26.77 -2.00 -46.98
N ASN A 152 -26.53 -0.72 -47.18
CA ASN A 152 -26.11 0.23 -46.15
C ASN A 152 -27.28 1.01 -45.54
N LYS A 153 -28.49 0.81 -46.04
CA LYS A 153 -29.71 1.42 -45.46
C LYS A 153 -30.15 0.66 -44.21
N PRO A 154 -30.80 1.35 -43.27
CA PRO A 154 -31.47 0.65 -42.15
C PRO A 154 -32.64 -0.19 -42.67
N VAL A 155 -32.95 -1.25 -41.95
CA VAL A 155 -34.18 -2.03 -42.21
C VAL A 155 -35.34 -1.31 -41.52
N TRP A 156 -36.20 -0.69 -42.31
CA TRP A 156 -37.29 0.14 -41.79
C TRP A 156 -38.29 -0.67 -40.97
N ASN A 157 -38.89 -0.02 -39.96
CA ASN A 157 -39.79 -0.64 -38.99
C ASN A 157 -39.09 -1.69 -38.09
N THR A 158 -37.78 -1.61 -37.98
CA THR A 158 -37.01 -2.50 -37.11
C THR A 158 -36.03 -1.76 -36.24
N CYS A 159 -35.70 -2.35 -35.15
CA CYS A 159 -34.52 -2.01 -34.37
C CYS A 159 -33.60 -3.24 -34.40
N PRO A 160 -32.59 -3.30 -35.28
CA PRO A 160 -31.46 -4.22 -35.03
C PRO A 160 -30.85 -3.85 -33.69
N ASN A 161 -30.28 -4.81 -32.95
CA ASN A 161 -29.69 -4.55 -31.64
C ASN A 161 -28.85 -3.28 -31.69
N LEU A 162 -29.31 -2.21 -31.01
CA LEU A 162 -28.63 -0.93 -31.02
C LEU A 162 -27.21 -1.10 -30.47
N LEU A 163 -26.23 -0.62 -31.21
CA LEU A 163 -24.85 -0.72 -30.80
C LEU A 163 -24.64 -0.07 -29.43
N ILE A 164 -24.17 -0.84 -28.47
CA ILE A 164 -23.91 -0.32 -27.13
C ILE A 164 -22.54 0.38 -27.11
N THR A 165 -22.54 1.64 -26.68
CA THR A 165 -21.34 2.48 -26.53
C THR A 165 -21.40 3.21 -25.20
N ASN A 166 -20.32 3.89 -24.79
CA ASN A 166 -20.32 4.69 -23.55
C ASN A 166 -21.51 5.67 -23.47
N ASN A 167 -21.94 6.23 -24.61
CA ASN A 167 -22.97 7.26 -24.66
C ASN A 167 -24.36 6.72 -24.28
N ASN A 168 -24.67 5.48 -24.66
CA ASN A 168 -26.01 4.91 -24.45
C ASN A 168 -26.03 3.73 -23.47
N PHE A 169 -24.89 3.20 -23.04
CA PHE A 169 -24.81 2.02 -22.17
C PHE A 169 -25.63 2.15 -20.89
N ARG A 170 -25.47 3.27 -20.20
CA ARG A 170 -26.19 3.51 -18.94
C ARG A 170 -27.69 3.67 -19.15
N GLU A 171 -28.09 4.30 -20.23
CA GLU A 171 -29.49 4.39 -20.62
C GLU A 171 -30.05 3.00 -20.96
N ALA A 172 -29.32 2.20 -21.74
CA ALA A 172 -29.70 0.84 -22.09
C ALA A 172 -29.96 -0.02 -20.84
N VAL A 173 -29.02 0.01 -19.87
CA VAL A 173 -29.18 -0.69 -18.59
C VAL A 173 -30.40 -0.22 -17.83
N ASN A 174 -30.60 1.09 -17.69
CA ASN A 174 -31.74 1.63 -16.94
C ASN A 174 -33.08 1.32 -17.62
N THR A 175 -33.15 1.44 -18.94
CA THR A 175 -34.35 1.09 -19.73
C THR A 175 -34.70 -0.38 -19.56
N CYS A 176 -33.71 -1.27 -19.72
CA CYS A 176 -33.89 -2.69 -19.55
C CYS A 176 -34.36 -3.04 -18.14
N LEU A 177 -33.66 -2.56 -17.09
CA LEU A 177 -33.96 -2.89 -15.70
C LEU A 177 -35.21 -2.20 -15.16
N SER A 178 -35.77 -1.21 -15.87
CA SER A 178 -37.06 -0.62 -15.52
C SER A 178 -38.22 -1.60 -15.69
N THR A 179 -38.12 -2.50 -16.68
CA THR A 179 -39.12 -3.53 -17.00
C THR A 179 -38.72 -4.90 -16.50
N ASN A 180 -37.44 -5.26 -16.53
CA ASN A 180 -36.90 -6.55 -16.13
C ASN A 180 -35.79 -6.42 -15.07
N PRO A 181 -36.10 -5.99 -13.84
CA PRO A 181 -35.12 -5.60 -12.83
C PRO A 181 -34.29 -6.77 -12.27
N VAL A 182 -34.69 -8.02 -12.52
CA VAL A 182 -34.05 -9.21 -11.94
C VAL A 182 -33.01 -9.80 -12.87
N ASN A 183 -33.38 -10.07 -14.12
CA ASN A 183 -32.56 -10.87 -15.04
C ASN A 183 -32.12 -10.11 -16.32
N GLY A 184 -32.61 -8.89 -16.54
CA GLY A 184 -32.26 -8.12 -17.73
C GLY A 184 -32.78 -8.71 -19.06
N MET A 185 -33.77 -9.63 -19.03
CA MET A 185 -34.37 -10.23 -20.23
C MET A 185 -35.40 -9.27 -20.84
N CYS A 186 -34.94 -8.11 -21.27
CA CYS A 186 -35.72 -7.01 -21.79
C CYS A 186 -35.83 -7.04 -23.32
N SER A 187 -36.28 -8.16 -23.90
CA SER A 187 -36.37 -8.35 -25.35
C SER A 187 -37.19 -7.31 -26.11
N GLU A 188 -38.13 -6.65 -25.39
CA GLU A 188 -38.98 -5.59 -25.97
C GLU A 188 -38.32 -4.20 -25.92
N SER A 189 -37.11 -4.07 -25.33
CA SER A 189 -36.39 -2.80 -25.35
C SER A 189 -35.73 -2.57 -26.70
N LYS A 190 -35.51 -1.30 -27.07
CA LYS A 190 -34.77 -0.94 -28.28
C LYS A 190 -33.36 -1.52 -28.33
N TYR A 191 -32.79 -1.94 -27.18
CA TYR A 191 -31.47 -2.53 -27.05
C TYR A 191 -31.48 -4.06 -27.06
N GLY A 192 -32.65 -4.71 -27.07
CA GLY A 192 -32.77 -6.16 -26.94
C GLY A 192 -32.45 -6.67 -25.54
N SER A 193 -32.28 -7.97 -25.44
CA SER A 193 -31.99 -8.69 -24.18
C SER A 193 -30.55 -8.40 -23.72
N MET A 194 -30.36 -8.05 -22.44
CA MET A 194 -29.05 -7.67 -21.90
C MET A 194 -27.96 -8.72 -22.08
N PRO A 195 -28.21 -10.03 -21.94
CA PRO A 195 -27.19 -11.06 -22.24
C PRO A 195 -26.68 -11.04 -23.67
N ASP A 196 -27.45 -10.52 -24.61
CA ASP A 196 -27.11 -10.50 -26.04
C ASP A 196 -26.41 -9.20 -26.48
N TRP A 197 -26.15 -8.28 -25.56
CA TRP A 197 -25.54 -6.99 -25.92
C TRP A 197 -24.07 -7.12 -26.31
N ASP A 198 -23.70 -6.51 -27.45
CA ASP A 198 -22.32 -6.23 -27.78
C ASP A 198 -21.83 -4.99 -27.03
N VAL A 199 -21.07 -5.19 -25.97
CA VAL A 199 -20.49 -4.14 -25.11
C VAL A 199 -19.01 -3.90 -25.39
N SER A 200 -18.45 -4.47 -26.46
CA SER A 200 -17.02 -4.43 -26.78
C SER A 200 -16.46 -3.00 -26.96
N ARG A 201 -17.32 -2.02 -27.19
CA ARG A 201 -16.96 -0.59 -27.33
C ARG A 201 -17.17 0.21 -26.04
N VAL A 202 -17.59 -0.41 -24.96
CA VAL A 202 -17.76 0.24 -23.67
C VAL A 202 -16.43 0.24 -22.93
N THR A 203 -15.96 1.42 -22.53
CA THR A 203 -14.71 1.59 -21.78
C THR A 203 -14.95 1.96 -20.31
N ASP A 204 -16.14 2.46 -19.97
CA ASP A 204 -16.56 2.83 -18.62
C ASP A 204 -17.85 2.13 -18.22
N MET A 205 -17.71 1.14 -17.32
CA MET A 205 -18.84 0.43 -16.71
C MET A 205 -19.09 0.86 -15.26
N SER A 206 -18.59 2.03 -14.86
CA SER A 206 -18.79 2.52 -13.51
C SER A 206 -20.28 2.70 -13.20
N ASN A 207 -20.68 2.34 -11.97
CA ASN A 207 -22.06 2.46 -11.47
C ASN A 207 -23.15 1.70 -12.28
N THR A 208 -22.80 0.79 -13.17
CA THR A 208 -23.74 0.13 -14.10
C THR A 208 -24.93 -0.51 -13.35
N PHE A 209 -24.67 -1.33 -12.36
CA PHE A 209 -25.71 -2.00 -11.56
C PHE A 209 -25.81 -1.44 -10.13
N LYS A 210 -25.26 -0.24 -9.90
CA LYS A 210 -25.34 0.40 -8.59
C LYS A 210 -26.79 0.54 -8.13
N ASP A 211 -27.04 0.14 -6.88
CA ASP A 211 -28.36 0.16 -6.22
C ASP A 211 -29.44 -0.71 -6.91
N LYS A 212 -29.06 -1.58 -7.83
CA LYS A 212 -29.97 -2.56 -8.46
C LYS A 212 -30.08 -3.79 -7.57
N THR A 213 -30.72 -3.64 -6.42
CA THR A 213 -30.77 -4.66 -5.33
C THR A 213 -31.32 -6.01 -5.74
N ASN A 214 -32.17 -6.07 -6.77
CA ASN A 214 -32.79 -7.32 -7.26
C ASN A 214 -32.06 -7.91 -8.46
N PHE A 215 -31.08 -7.21 -9.03
CA PHE A 215 -30.40 -7.66 -10.25
C PHE A 215 -29.55 -8.90 -9.99
N ASN A 216 -29.79 -9.94 -10.78
CA ASN A 216 -29.00 -11.16 -10.87
C ASN A 216 -29.04 -11.72 -12.30
N GLY A 217 -28.86 -10.84 -13.31
CA GLY A 217 -28.86 -11.20 -14.72
C GLY A 217 -27.56 -11.84 -15.16
N ASP A 218 -27.64 -12.57 -16.27
CA ASP A 218 -26.47 -13.17 -16.94
C ASP A 218 -25.78 -12.12 -17.82
N ILE A 219 -24.51 -11.92 -17.56
CA ILE A 219 -23.60 -11.04 -18.35
C ILE A 219 -22.31 -11.77 -18.69
N SER A 220 -22.29 -13.09 -18.59
CA SER A 220 -21.09 -13.92 -18.80
C SER A 220 -20.56 -13.87 -20.23
N SER A 221 -21.42 -13.48 -21.19
CA SER A 221 -21.07 -13.34 -22.59
C SER A 221 -20.52 -11.96 -22.98
N TRP A 222 -20.50 -11.00 -22.05
CA TRP A 222 -20.05 -9.65 -22.36
C TRP A 222 -18.55 -9.60 -22.67
N ASP A 223 -18.19 -8.99 -23.79
CA ASP A 223 -16.80 -8.61 -24.08
C ASP A 223 -16.48 -7.28 -23.39
N VAL A 224 -15.79 -7.37 -22.23
CA VAL A 224 -15.40 -6.20 -21.44
C VAL A 224 -13.91 -5.87 -21.59
N SER A 225 -13.24 -6.44 -22.60
CA SER A 225 -11.80 -6.27 -22.83
C SER A 225 -11.37 -4.80 -23.06
N SER A 226 -12.29 -3.94 -23.48
CA SER A 226 -12.04 -2.50 -23.63
C SER A 226 -12.27 -1.69 -22.35
N VAL A 227 -12.80 -2.30 -21.28
CA VAL A 227 -13.21 -1.58 -20.06
C VAL A 227 -12.00 -1.23 -19.21
N THR A 228 -11.88 0.04 -18.84
CA THR A 228 -10.82 0.54 -17.96
C THR A 228 -11.30 0.91 -16.55
N ASN A 229 -12.63 1.09 -16.37
CA ASN A 229 -13.23 1.56 -15.14
C ASN A 229 -14.47 0.74 -14.76
N MET A 230 -14.39 0.00 -13.63
CA MET A 230 -15.51 -0.77 -13.05
C MET A 230 -15.91 -0.28 -11.64
N ARG A 231 -15.55 0.96 -11.31
CA ARG A 231 -15.86 1.57 -10.03
C ARG A 231 -17.37 1.52 -9.74
N TYR A 232 -17.76 1.01 -8.55
CA TYR A 232 -19.16 0.88 -8.12
C TYR A 232 -20.05 -0.02 -9.00
N MET A 233 -19.51 -0.85 -9.89
CA MET A 233 -20.32 -1.57 -10.89
C MET A 233 -21.47 -2.35 -10.28
N PHE A 234 -21.24 -3.10 -9.18
CA PHE A 234 -22.25 -3.87 -8.46
C PHE A 234 -22.50 -3.34 -7.03
N ASN A 235 -22.21 -2.06 -6.78
CA ASN A 235 -22.41 -1.46 -5.46
C ASN A 235 -23.89 -1.53 -5.07
N ASN A 236 -24.17 -2.10 -3.88
CA ASN A 236 -25.53 -2.38 -3.39
C ASN A 236 -26.38 -3.33 -4.27
N ALA A 237 -25.81 -4.04 -5.22
CA ALA A 237 -26.50 -5.10 -5.98
C ALA A 237 -26.60 -6.36 -5.11
N SER A 238 -27.42 -6.32 -4.06
CA SER A 238 -27.42 -7.30 -2.97
C SER A 238 -27.84 -8.71 -3.38
N SER A 239 -28.56 -8.88 -4.49
CA SER A 239 -28.94 -10.19 -5.04
C SER A 239 -27.98 -10.73 -6.07
N PHE A 240 -27.01 -9.93 -6.53
CA PHE A 240 -26.11 -10.33 -7.63
C PHE A 240 -25.19 -11.47 -7.19
N ASN A 241 -25.21 -12.56 -7.96
CA ASN A 241 -24.31 -13.70 -7.88
C ASN A 241 -24.16 -14.39 -9.25
N GLY A 242 -24.21 -13.62 -10.35
CA GLY A 242 -24.00 -14.12 -11.71
C GLY A 242 -22.55 -14.60 -11.94
N ASP A 243 -22.39 -15.49 -12.92
CA ASP A 243 -21.06 -15.92 -13.35
C ASP A 243 -20.38 -14.82 -14.17
N ILE A 244 -19.25 -14.35 -13.68
CA ILE A 244 -18.41 -13.32 -14.31
C ILE A 244 -16.95 -13.81 -14.45
N SER A 245 -16.71 -15.09 -14.27
CA SER A 245 -15.36 -15.68 -14.29
C SER A 245 -14.65 -15.51 -15.64
N ASN A 246 -15.40 -15.45 -16.74
CA ASN A 246 -14.85 -15.35 -18.09
C ASN A 246 -14.65 -13.90 -18.58
N LEU A 247 -14.99 -12.89 -17.77
CA LEU A 247 -14.82 -11.50 -18.18
C LEU A 247 -13.33 -11.13 -18.25
N ASP A 248 -12.89 -10.62 -19.39
CA ASP A 248 -11.53 -10.09 -19.56
C ASP A 248 -11.40 -8.69 -18.93
N VAL A 249 -10.88 -8.65 -17.71
CA VAL A 249 -10.70 -7.41 -16.94
C VAL A 249 -9.27 -6.86 -17.02
N SER A 250 -8.45 -7.38 -17.91
CA SER A 250 -7.01 -7.09 -18.00
C SER A 250 -6.67 -5.61 -18.24
N ASN A 251 -7.60 -4.82 -18.79
CA ASN A 251 -7.43 -3.39 -18.99
C ASN A 251 -8.02 -2.52 -17.87
N VAL A 252 -8.66 -3.12 -16.86
CA VAL A 252 -9.30 -2.37 -15.77
C VAL A 252 -8.23 -1.81 -14.83
N THR A 253 -8.33 -0.50 -14.54
CA THR A 253 -7.43 0.21 -13.63
C THR A 253 -8.08 0.58 -12.29
N ASN A 254 -9.42 0.60 -12.23
CA ASN A 254 -10.17 0.99 -11.04
C ASN A 254 -11.33 0.05 -10.75
N MET A 255 -11.25 -0.64 -9.59
CA MET A 255 -12.31 -1.55 -9.08
C MET A 255 -12.87 -1.08 -7.72
N GLU A 256 -12.66 0.21 -7.37
CA GLU A 256 -13.13 0.79 -6.11
C GLU A 256 -14.64 0.53 -5.90
N HIS A 257 -15.02 0.01 -4.72
CA HIS A 257 -16.42 -0.30 -4.35
C HIS A 257 -17.16 -1.28 -5.29
N MET A 258 -16.46 -2.05 -6.12
CA MET A 258 -17.12 -2.84 -7.18
C MET A 258 -18.22 -3.76 -6.64
N PHE A 259 -17.97 -4.48 -5.53
CA PHE A 259 -18.92 -5.39 -4.89
C PHE A 259 -19.35 -4.91 -3.48
N TYR A 260 -19.28 -3.61 -3.23
CA TYR A 260 -19.70 -3.04 -1.95
C TYR A 260 -21.17 -3.38 -1.66
N ASN A 261 -21.47 -3.99 -0.50
CA ASN A 261 -22.80 -4.48 -0.15
C ASN A 261 -23.44 -5.50 -1.13
N ALA A 262 -22.68 -6.10 -2.03
CA ALA A 262 -23.13 -7.22 -2.84
C ALA A 262 -23.19 -8.49 -1.97
N SER A 263 -24.18 -8.56 -1.07
CA SER A 263 -24.23 -9.50 0.05
C SER A 263 -24.45 -10.96 -0.36
N SER A 264 -24.92 -11.22 -1.58
CA SER A 264 -25.08 -12.56 -2.15
C SER A 264 -23.94 -12.99 -3.05
N PHE A 265 -23.01 -12.07 -3.38
CA PHE A 265 -21.94 -12.37 -4.33
C PHE A 265 -20.92 -13.37 -3.74
N ASN A 266 -20.74 -14.49 -4.45
CA ASN A 266 -19.74 -15.52 -4.16
C ASN A 266 -19.21 -16.17 -5.44
N GLY A 267 -19.02 -15.38 -6.51
CA GLY A 267 -18.53 -15.85 -7.81
C GLY A 267 -17.03 -16.16 -7.81
N ASP A 268 -16.61 -16.95 -8.79
CA ASP A 268 -15.20 -17.25 -9.05
C ASP A 268 -14.52 -16.09 -9.78
N LEU A 269 -13.44 -15.57 -9.20
CA LEU A 269 -12.63 -14.47 -9.76
C LEU A 269 -11.17 -14.90 -10.01
N SER A 270 -10.84 -16.20 -9.93
CA SER A 270 -9.46 -16.69 -10.02
C SER A 270 -8.81 -16.48 -11.38
N SER A 271 -9.62 -16.38 -12.44
CA SER A 271 -9.16 -16.16 -13.80
C SER A 271 -8.93 -14.69 -14.15
N TRP A 272 -9.33 -13.77 -13.27
CA TRP A 272 -9.18 -12.35 -13.55
C TRP A 272 -7.73 -11.89 -13.55
N ASP A 273 -7.31 -11.27 -14.64
CA ASP A 273 -6.04 -10.52 -14.70
C ASP A 273 -6.27 -9.10 -14.15
N VAL A 274 -5.80 -8.89 -12.92
CA VAL A 274 -5.93 -7.60 -12.22
C VAL A 274 -4.63 -6.80 -12.20
N SER A 275 -3.63 -7.20 -12.99
CA SER A 275 -2.28 -6.63 -12.99
C SER A 275 -2.21 -5.13 -13.35
N ASN A 276 -3.25 -4.59 -13.96
CA ASN A 276 -3.37 -3.15 -14.25
C ASN A 276 -4.15 -2.35 -13.20
N VAL A 277 -4.74 -3.02 -12.19
CA VAL A 277 -5.56 -2.33 -11.18
C VAL A 277 -4.68 -1.53 -10.22
N ILE A 278 -5.06 -0.27 -9.99
CA ILE A 278 -4.36 0.66 -9.08
C ILE A 278 -5.15 0.84 -7.78
N ASN A 279 -6.49 0.79 -7.84
CA ASN A 279 -7.36 1.03 -6.70
C ASN A 279 -8.37 -0.11 -6.52
N MET A 280 -8.26 -0.82 -5.36
CA MET A 280 -9.19 -1.88 -4.94
C MET A 280 -9.91 -1.52 -3.64
N SER A 281 -9.88 -0.24 -3.23
CA SER A 281 -10.49 0.16 -1.97
C SER A 281 -11.99 -0.15 -1.93
N TYR A 282 -12.47 -0.58 -0.76
CA TYR A 282 -13.89 -0.93 -0.51
C TYR A 282 -14.46 -2.05 -1.39
N MET A 283 -13.64 -2.79 -2.15
CA MET A 283 -14.14 -3.69 -3.21
C MET A 283 -15.16 -4.70 -2.71
N PHE A 284 -14.93 -5.35 -1.56
CA PHE A 284 -15.79 -6.40 -0.99
C PHE A 284 -16.40 -6.04 0.37
N VAL A 285 -16.57 -4.74 0.67
CA VAL A 285 -17.21 -4.33 1.92
C VAL A 285 -18.60 -4.94 2.03
N ASN A 286 -18.88 -5.59 3.17
CA ASN A 286 -20.15 -6.28 3.41
C ASN A 286 -20.52 -7.38 2.40
N ALA A 287 -19.62 -7.87 1.58
CA ALA A 287 -19.79 -9.08 0.79
C ALA A 287 -19.71 -10.30 1.72
N ARG A 288 -20.78 -10.53 2.50
CA ARG A 288 -20.76 -11.37 3.69
C ARG A 288 -20.61 -12.87 3.42
N VAL A 289 -20.98 -13.32 2.22
CA VAL A 289 -20.86 -14.72 1.79
C VAL A 289 -19.66 -14.94 0.89
N PHE A 290 -18.97 -13.86 0.50
CA PHE A 290 -17.78 -13.96 -0.35
C PHE A 290 -16.66 -14.68 0.40
N ASP A 291 -16.45 -15.92 0.01
CA ASP A 291 -15.41 -16.78 0.57
C ASP A 291 -14.60 -17.44 -0.54
N GLY A 292 -15.08 -17.34 -1.78
CA GLY A 292 -14.56 -18.13 -2.87
C GLY A 292 -14.72 -19.65 -2.60
N ALA A 293 -15.60 -20.07 -1.66
CA ALA A 293 -15.75 -21.43 -1.15
C ALA A 293 -16.86 -22.23 -1.81
N SER A 294 -17.29 -21.90 -3.02
CA SER A 294 -17.95 -22.90 -3.83
C SER A 294 -16.91 -23.96 -4.21
N TRP A 295 -17.31 -25.20 -4.46
CA TRP A 295 -16.41 -26.29 -4.89
C TRP A 295 -15.57 -25.95 -6.14
N ASN A 296 -15.85 -24.79 -6.79
CA ASN A 296 -15.13 -24.18 -7.89
C ASN A 296 -14.74 -22.72 -7.57
N GLY A 297 -14.79 -22.29 -6.30
CA GLY A 297 -14.54 -20.91 -5.91
C GLY A 297 -13.09 -20.53 -6.00
N GLY A 298 -12.83 -19.48 -6.75
CA GLY A 298 -11.54 -19.03 -7.15
C GLY A 298 -10.60 -18.64 -6.03
N ASP A 299 -9.42 -19.17 -6.15
CA ASP A 299 -8.26 -18.76 -5.38
C ASP A 299 -7.81 -17.37 -5.85
N LEU A 300 -7.77 -16.38 -4.94
CA LEU A 300 -7.23 -15.05 -5.25
C LEU A 300 -5.70 -15.00 -5.22
N SER A 301 -5.03 -16.11 -4.91
CA SER A 301 -3.56 -16.18 -4.86
C SER A 301 -2.90 -15.94 -6.23
N SER A 302 -3.65 -16.11 -7.33
CA SER A 302 -3.19 -15.82 -8.69
C SER A 302 -3.21 -14.34 -9.06
N TRP A 303 -3.85 -13.48 -8.25
CA TRP A 303 -3.95 -12.06 -8.56
C TRP A 303 -2.59 -11.36 -8.44
N ASP A 304 -2.16 -10.71 -9.51
CA ASP A 304 -1.06 -9.75 -9.48
C ASP A 304 -1.58 -8.39 -8.99
N VAL A 305 -1.29 -8.07 -7.73
CA VAL A 305 -1.71 -6.81 -7.09
C VAL A 305 -0.55 -5.82 -6.95
N SER A 306 0.58 -6.06 -7.61
CA SER A 306 1.82 -5.30 -7.44
C SER A 306 1.70 -3.80 -7.78
N ARG A 307 0.68 -3.41 -8.54
CA ARG A 307 0.39 -2.00 -8.88
C ARG A 307 -0.65 -1.34 -7.99
N VAL A 308 -1.29 -2.10 -7.10
CA VAL A 308 -2.35 -1.56 -6.22
C VAL A 308 -1.72 -0.66 -5.15
N THR A 309 -2.22 0.56 -5.03
CA THR A 309 -1.75 1.54 -4.03
C THR A 309 -2.71 1.74 -2.86
N ASP A 310 -4.00 1.44 -3.05
CA ASP A 310 -5.03 1.57 -2.02
C ASP A 310 -5.87 0.29 -1.91
N MET A 311 -5.74 -0.39 -0.76
CA MET A 311 -6.54 -1.57 -0.36
C MET A 311 -7.44 -1.27 0.85
N SER A 312 -7.66 0.01 1.16
CA SER A 312 -8.46 0.37 2.33
C SER A 312 -9.87 -0.23 2.25
N TYR A 313 -10.35 -0.76 3.38
CA TYR A 313 -11.67 -1.38 3.51
C TYR A 313 -11.92 -2.60 2.58
N MET A 314 -10.94 -3.13 1.86
CA MET A 314 -11.18 -4.11 0.79
C MET A 314 -12.04 -5.29 1.23
N PHE A 315 -11.79 -5.88 2.39
CA PHE A 315 -12.56 -7.00 2.96
C PHE A 315 -13.29 -6.64 4.26
N ASN A 316 -13.60 -5.35 4.46
CA ASN A 316 -14.30 -4.91 5.65
C ASN A 316 -15.68 -5.58 5.77
N ASN A 317 -15.92 -6.25 6.92
CA ASN A 317 -17.15 -7.01 7.17
C ASN A 317 -17.46 -8.14 6.15
N ALA A 318 -16.44 -8.62 5.43
CA ALA A 318 -16.50 -9.84 4.63
C ALA A 318 -16.37 -11.05 5.56
N ARG A 319 -17.47 -11.43 6.22
CA ARG A 319 -17.46 -12.32 7.37
C ARG A 319 -17.09 -13.77 7.09
N SER A 320 -17.26 -14.21 5.85
CA SER A 320 -16.90 -15.57 5.41
C SER A 320 -15.50 -15.63 4.79
N PHE A 321 -14.88 -14.48 4.49
CA PHE A 321 -13.63 -14.42 3.75
C PHE A 321 -12.46 -15.00 4.57
N ASN A 322 -11.83 -16.05 4.04
CA ASN A 322 -10.63 -16.68 4.63
C ASN A 322 -9.75 -17.35 3.56
N ARG A 323 -9.38 -16.62 2.50
CA ARG A 323 -8.55 -17.12 1.41
C ARG A 323 -7.08 -16.84 1.60
N ASP A 324 -6.25 -17.65 0.94
CA ASP A 324 -4.79 -17.46 0.93
C ASP A 324 -4.44 -16.24 0.07
N LEU A 325 -3.73 -15.31 0.67
CA LEU A 325 -3.23 -14.08 0.06
C LEU A 325 -1.70 -13.99 0.22
N SER A 326 -1.03 -15.08 0.59
CA SER A 326 0.40 -15.09 0.92
C SER A 326 1.30 -14.75 -0.29
N SER A 327 0.80 -14.97 -1.52
CA SER A 327 1.51 -14.66 -2.76
C SER A 327 1.38 -13.22 -3.23
N TRP A 328 0.52 -12.41 -2.59
CA TRP A 328 0.31 -11.04 -3.03
C TRP A 328 1.55 -10.17 -2.82
N ASP A 329 2.00 -9.50 -3.87
CA ASP A 329 2.97 -8.41 -3.77
C ASP A 329 2.25 -7.11 -3.42
N VAL A 330 2.34 -6.71 -2.14
CA VAL A 330 1.70 -5.50 -1.62
C VAL A 330 2.68 -4.33 -1.45
N SER A 331 3.90 -4.44 -2.00
CA SER A 331 4.99 -3.47 -1.82
C SER A 331 4.66 -2.04 -2.30
N SER A 332 3.70 -1.89 -3.21
CA SER A 332 3.21 -0.58 -3.68
C SER A 332 2.07 -0.01 -2.82
N VAL A 333 1.51 -0.78 -1.87
CA VAL A 333 0.34 -0.35 -1.11
C VAL A 333 0.73 0.67 -0.04
N THR A 334 0.04 1.81 -0.03
CA THR A 334 0.27 2.88 0.97
C THR A 334 -0.85 2.96 2.01
N ASN A 335 -2.02 2.39 1.73
CA ASN A 335 -3.20 2.50 2.58
C ASN A 335 -3.89 1.13 2.77
N MET A 336 -3.85 0.60 4.00
CA MET A 336 -4.49 -0.65 4.41
C MET A 336 -5.54 -0.43 5.52
N MET A 337 -6.04 0.81 5.69
CA MET A 337 -7.05 1.11 6.72
C MET A 337 -8.26 0.19 6.58
N TYR A 338 -8.72 -0.39 7.71
CA TYR A 338 -9.93 -1.24 7.79
C TYR A 338 -9.92 -2.49 6.89
N MET A 339 -8.79 -2.88 6.27
CA MET A 339 -8.77 -3.90 5.21
C MET A 339 -9.46 -5.20 5.63
N PHE A 340 -9.22 -5.70 6.84
CA PHE A 340 -9.84 -6.91 7.39
C PHE A 340 -10.71 -6.63 8.62
N SER A 341 -11.16 -5.39 8.81
CA SER A 341 -12.02 -5.03 9.93
C SER A 341 -13.33 -5.83 9.87
N ASN A 342 -13.70 -6.46 10.99
CA ASN A 342 -14.86 -7.37 11.08
C ASN A 342 -14.83 -8.60 10.12
N ALA A 343 -13.68 -8.96 9.56
CA ALA A 343 -13.47 -10.22 8.85
C ALA A 343 -13.23 -11.34 9.89
N VAL A 344 -14.32 -11.81 10.52
CA VAL A 344 -14.30 -12.60 11.76
C VAL A 344 -13.67 -13.99 11.64
N VAL A 345 -13.52 -14.52 10.43
CA VAL A 345 -12.91 -15.84 10.17
C VAL A 345 -11.54 -15.72 9.49
N PHE A 346 -11.14 -14.53 9.05
CA PHE A 346 -9.87 -14.35 8.38
C PHE A 346 -8.70 -14.65 9.32
N ASN A 347 -7.91 -15.66 8.99
CA ASN A 347 -6.72 -16.06 9.76
C ASN A 347 -5.70 -16.78 8.85
N ARG A 348 -5.30 -16.15 7.75
CA ARG A 348 -4.32 -16.70 6.81
C ARG A 348 -2.94 -16.09 7.01
N ASN A 349 -1.94 -16.83 6.54
CA ASN A 349 -0.56 -16.37 6.62
C ASN A 349 -0.31 -15.24 5.62
N ILE A 350 0.12 -14.08 6.13
CA ILE A 350 0.49 -12.87 5.39
C ILE A 350 1.86 -12.33 5.84
N ASN A 351 2.68 -13.18 6.47
CA ASN A 351 3.98 -12.79 7.02
C ASN A 351 5.02 -12.40 5.96
N GLN A 352 4.79 -12.79 4.70
CA GLN A 352 5.69 -12.47 3.58
C GLN A 352 5.35 -11.13 2.90
N TRP A 353 4.29 -10.46 3.34
CA TRP A 353 3.92 -9.17 2.77
C TRP A 353 4.99 -8.12 3.05
N ASP A 354 5.46 -7.45 2.00
CA ASP A 354 6.27 -6.24 2.13
C ASP A 354 5.33 -5.04 2.36
N VAL A 355 5.23 -4.61 3.62
CA VAL A 355 4.39 -3.49 4.03
C VAL A 355 5.18 -2.19 4.24
N SER A 356 6.44 -2.16 3.80
CA SER A 356 7.36 -1.04 4.02
C SER A 356 6.89 0.28 3.39
N SER A 357 6.00 0.24 2.39
CA SER A 357 5.40 1.45 1.80
C SER A 357 4.13 1.94 2.52
N VAL A 358 3.59 1.17 3.48
CA VAL A 358 2.29 1.47 4.10
C VAL A 358 2.40 2.62 5.09
N ILE A 359 1.50 3.59 4.97
CA ILE A 359 1.42 4.78 5.83
C ILE A 359 0.28 4.66 6.86
N TYR A 360 -0.84 4.03 6.47
CA TYR A 360 -2.04 3.94 7.30
C TYR A 360 -2.48 2.49 7.52
N MET A 361 -2.58 2.07 8.80
CA MET A 361 -3.06 0.74 9.22
C MET A 361 -4.22 0.82 10.23
N ASN A 362 -4.90 1.97 10.30
CA ASN A 362 -6.02 2.16 11.23
C ASN A 362 -7.08 1.06 11.07
N GLU A 363 -7.51 0.47 12.18
CA GLU A 363 -8.59 -0.53 12.24
C GLU A 363 -8.39 -1.76 11.32
N MET A 364 -7.16 -2.03 10.84
CA MET A 364 -6.92 -3.07 9.84
C MET A 364 -7.45 -4.44 10.26
N PHE A 365 -7.25 -4.84 11.51
CA PHE A 365 -7.71 -6.12 12.06
C PHE A 365 -8.76 -5.96 13.17
N LYS A 366 -9.43 -4.81 13.23
CA LYS A 366 -10.48 -4.59 14.22
C LYS A 366 -11.55 -5.67 14.16
N SER A 367 -11.84 -6.30 15.31
CA SER A 367 -12.87 -7.36 15.43
C SER A 367 -12.69 -8.52 14.42
N SER A 368 -11.46 -8.76 13.95
CA SER A 368 -11.13 -9.87 13.05
C SER A 368 -10.78 -11.14 13.83
N GLY A 369 -10.79 -12.29 13.14
CA GLY A 369 -10.29 -13.56 13.67
C GLY A 369 -8.77 -13.73 13.55
N PHE A 370 -8.06 -12.75 13.05
CA PHE A 370 -6.65 -12.83 12.71
C PHE A 370 -5.75 -13.07 13.93
N ASN A 371 -4.86 -14.06 13.82
CA ASN A 371 -3.78 -14.35 14.74
C ASN A 371 -2.54 -14.88 14.00
N GLY A 372 -2.33 -14.44 12.75
CA GLY A 372 -1.14 -14.79 11.97
C GLY A 372 0.10 -14.05 12.48
N ASP A 373 1.27 -14.64 12.27
CA ASP A 373 2.56 -14.02 12.56
C ASP A 373 2.82 -12.87 11.58
N ILE A 374 3.11 -11.69 12.12
CA ILE A 374 3.44 -10.45 11.40
C ILE A 374 4.66 -9.77 12.03
N SER A 375 5.46 -10.51 12.81
CA SER A 375 6.64 -9.98 13.50
C SER A 375 7.69 -9.41 12.52
N ASN A 376 7.74 -9.93 11.30
CA ASN A 376 8.71 -9.51 10.27
C ASN A 376 8.26 -8.29 9.44
N TRP A 377 7.08 -7.73 9.70
CA TRP A 377 6.61 -6.57 8.95
C TRP A 377 7.46 -5.33 9.23
N ASP A 378 7.95 -4.68 8.19
CA ASP A 378 8.54 -3.36 8.29
C ASP A 378 7.42 -2.30 8.34
N VAL A 379 7.14 -1.82 9.54
CA VAL A 379 6.11 -0.80 9.80
C VAL A 379 6.69 0.60 10.01
N SER A 380 7.97 0.79 9.69
CA SER A 380 8.71 2.02 9.98
C SER A 380 8.14 3.27 9.29
N ASN A 381 7.38 3.13 8.21
CA ASN A 381 6.71 4.24 7.53
C ASN A 381 5.27 4.48 8.02
N VAL A 382 4.74 3.64 8.91
CA VAL A 382 3.35 3.79 9.40
C VAL A 382 3.25 4.97 10.36
N THR A 383 2.28 5.85 10.11
CA THR A 383 2.03 7.03 10.94
C THR A 383 0.83 6.87 11.86
N SER A 384 -0.10 5.96 11.55
CA SER A 384 -1.30 5.74 12.38
C SER A 384 -1.69 4.27 12.45
N MET A 385 -1.90 3.80 13.70
CA MET A 385 -2.34 2.44 14.05
C MET A 385 -3.58 2.47 14.97
N GLU A 386 -4.39 3.54 14.90
CA GLU A 386 -5.59 3.64 15.73
C GLU A 386 -6.49 2.42 15.57
N HIS A 387 -6.89 1.81 16.72
CA HIS A 387 -7.80 0.67 16.76
C HIS A 387 -7.37 -0.56 15.92
N MET A 388 -6.07 -0.67 15.52
CA MET A 388 -5.61 -1.71 14.59
C MET A 388 -6.04 -3.12 15.01
N PHE A 389 -5.95 -3.44 16.29
CA PHE A 389 -6.37 -4.72 16.88
C PHE A 389 -7.53 -4.59 17.88
N TYR A 390 -8.32 -3.51 17.78
CA TYR A 390 -9.48 -3.33 18.65
C TYR A 390 -10.43 -4.54 18.54
N ALA A 391 -10.75 -5.18 19.66
CA ALA A 391 -11.58 -6.37 19.74
C ALA A 391 -11.11 -7.58 18.89
N ALA A 392 -9.84 -7.60 18.47
CA ALA A 392 -9.21 -8.77 17.86
C ALA A 392 -8.91 -9.81 18.95
N SER A 393 -9.92 -10.55 19.36
CA SER A 393 -9.93 -11.36 20.58
C SER A 393 -8.92 -12.52 20.58
N SER A 394 -8.50 -12.98 19.39
CA SER A 394 -7.57 -14.10 19.21
C SER A 394 -6.12 -13.65 19.05
N PHE A 395 -5.88 -12.38 18.74
CA PHE A 395 -4.55 -11.88 18.38
C PHE A 395 -3.61 -11.85 19.60
N ASN A 396 -2.45 -12.50 19.49
CA ASN A 396 -1.40 -12.52 20.50
C ASN A 396 -0.01 -12.81 19.92
N GLN A 397 0.33 -12.25 18.75
CA GLN A 397 1.65 -12.41 18.14
C GLN A 397 2.65 -11.40 18.67
N ASP A 398 3.93 -11.77 18.63
CA ASP A 398 5.03 -10.90 19.05
C ASP A 398 5.18 -9.71 18.08
N LEU A 399 5.15 -8.51 18.62
CA LEU A 399 5.34 -7.26 17.90
C LEU A 399 6.54 -6.46 18.42
N SER A 400 7.38 -7.05 19.27
CA SER A 400 8.51 -6.38 19.92
C SER A 400 9.54 -5.83 18.92
N SER A 401 9.63 -6.46 17.73
CA SER A 401 10.54 -6.06 16.65
C SER A 401 10.06 -4.88 15.80
N TRP A 402 8.81 -4.44 15.97
CA TRP A 402 8.27 -3.36 15.14
C TRP A 402 8.93 -2.01 15.42
N ASP A 403 9.41 -1.33 14.38
CA ASP A 403 9.81 0.07 14.47
C ASP A 403 8.57 0.96 14.32
N VAL A 404 8.08 1.47 15.45
CA VAL A 404 6.90 2.35 15.53
C VAL A 404 7.28 3.82 15.76
N SER A 405 8.55 4.18 15.54
CA SER A 405 9.09 5.51 15.84
C SER A 405 8.42 6.64 15.06
N ASN A 406 7.84 6.36 13.89
CA ASN A 406 7.10 7.33 13.09
C ASN A 406 5.60 7.38 13.42
N VAL A 407 5.10 6.49 14.28
CA VAL A 407 3.68 6.46 14.64
C VAL A 407 3.33 7.63 15.56
N ILE A 408 2.29 8.38 15.21
CA ILE A 408 1.77 9.53 15.98
C ILE A 408 0.42 9.25 16.62
N SER A 409 -0.26 8.14 16.25
CA SER A 409 -1.56 7.79 16.82
C SER A 409 -1.76 6.28 16.95
N MET A 410 -2.04 5.83 18.20
CA MET A 410 -2.30 4.43 18.58
C MET A 410 -3.54 4.30 19.48
N GLY A 411 -4.49 5.25 19.44
CA GLY A 411 -5.68 5.24 20.29
C GLY A 411 -6.46 3.91 20.15
N GLY A 412 -6.75 3.25 21.27
CA GLY A 412 -7.52 2.01 21.31
C GLY A 412 -6.91 0.82 20.57
N MET A 413 -5.61 0.84 20.24
CA MET A 413 -4.96 -0.18 19.39
C MET A 413 -5.24 -1.61 19.84
N PHE A 414 -5.14 -1.90 21.14
CA PHE A 414 -5.41 -3.22 21.74
C PHE A 414 -6.65 -3.25 22.64
N ARG A 415 -7.53 -2.24 22.55
CA ARG A 415 -8.75 -2.22 23.35
C ARG A 415 -9.57 -3.48 23.13
N THR A 416 -9.92 -4.20 24.22
CA THR A 416 -10.66 -5.48 24.18
C THR A 416 -10.01 -6.59 23.33
N ALA A 417 -8.71 -6.51 23.06
CA ALA A 417 -7.91 -7.61 22.48
C ALA A 417 -7.64 -8.65 23.57
N ASN A 418 -8.59 -9.54 23.83
CA ASN A 418 -8.68 -10.36 25.04
C ASN A 418 -7.56 -11.38 25.24
N SER A 419 -6.73 -11.64 24.21
CA SER A 419 -5.59 -12.56 24.29
C SER A 419 -4.25 -11.84 24.32
N PHE A 420 -4.18 -10.55 23.99
CA PHE A 420 -2.92 -9.85 23.72
C PHE A 420 -2.20 -9.44 25.01
N ASN A 421 -0.99 -9.99 25.21
CA ASN A 421 -0.10 -9.64 26.33
C ASN A 421 1.39 -9.79 25.97
N GLN A 422 1.79 -9.35 24.77
CA GLN A 422 3.20 -9.37 24.35
C GLN A 422 3.96 -8.16 24.91
N ASP A 423 5.27 -8.29 24.99
CA ASP A 423 6.15 -7.22 25.48
C ASP A 423 6.36 -6.14 24.40
N LEU A 424 5.87 -4.94 24.67
CA LEU A 424 6.02 -3.75 23.83
C LEU A 424 6.93 -2.70 24.48
N SER A 425 7.54 -3.01 25.62
CA SER A 425 8.34 -2.06 26.39
C SER A 425 9.55 -1.52 25.61
N GLY A 426 9.97 -2.24 24.57
CA GLY A 426 11.03 -1.83 23.65
C GLY A 426 10.62 -0.89 22.52
N TRP A 427 9.34 -0.54 22.40
CA TRP A 427 8.88 0.35 21.32
C TRP A 427 9.38 1.79 21.52
N CYS A 428 9.90 2.39 20.42
CA CYS A 428 10.20 3.82 20.36
C CYS A 428 8.89 4.59 20.09
N VAL A 429 8.42 5.34 21.08
CA VAL A 429 7.16 6.07 21.02
C VAL A 429 7.34 7.56 21.41
N SER A 430 8.48 8.14 21.04
CA SER A 430 8.84 9.52 21.36
C SER A 430 7.85 10.56 20.78
N ASN A 431 7.10 10.19 19.73
CA ASN A 431 6.07 11.05 19.13
C ASN A 431 4.72 11.00 19.87
N ILE A 432 4.62 10.21 20.95
CA ILE A 432 3.37 10.01 21.71
C ILE A 432 3.65 10.26 23.20
N ASP A 433 3.50 11.49 23.65
CA ASP A 433 3.91 11.98 24.98
C ASP A 433 3.27 11.24 26.18
N SER A 434 2.14 10.57 25.99
CA SER A 434 1.43 9.85 27.05
C SER A 434 0.59 8.72 26.48
N GLU A 435 0.21 7.75 27.35
CA GLU A 435 -0.62 6.61 26.90
C GLU A 435 -1.84 7.08 26.13
N PRO A 436 -1.99 6.63 24.85
CA PRO A 436 -3.12 7.01 24.01
C PRO A 436 -4.44 6.53 24.62
N ARG A 437 -5.50 7.33 24.43
CA ARG A 437 -6.81 7.01 24.97
C ARG A 437 -7.25 5.57 24.64
N ASN A 438 -7.57 4.80 25.68
CA ASN A 438 -8.04 3.42 25.57
C ASN A 438 -7.04 2.45 24.90
N PHE A 439 -5.75 2.72 24.87
CA PHE A 439 -4.73 1.92 24.19
C PHE A 439 -4.95 0.41 24.38
N SER A 440 -5.08 -0.03 25.63
CA SER A 440 -5.22 -1.45 26.00
C SER A 440 -6.38 -1.74 26.97
N VAL A 441 -7.37 -0.85 27.07
CA VAL A 441 -8.51 -1.04 27.97
C VAL A 441 -9.22 -2.37 27.70
N SER A 442 -9.36 -3.19 28.77
CA SER A 442 -9.95 -4.54 28.72
C SER A 442 -9.14 -5.54 27.88
N SER A 443 -7.84 -5.33 27.68
CA SER A 443 -6.90 -6.37 27.25
C SER A 443 -6.09 -6.89 28.45
N PRO A 444 -5.47 -8.08 28.38
CA PRO A 444 -4.58 -8.58 29.44
C PRO A 444 -3.20 -7.92 29.45
N LEU A 445 -2.90 -6.97 28.56
CA LEU A 445 -1.61 -6.29 28.46
C LEU A 445 -1.27 -5.61 29.79
N THR A 446 -0.18 -6.08 30.42
CA THR A 446 0.29 -5.54 31.71
C THR A 446 1.01 -4.21 31.55
N GLU A 447 1.08 -3.41 32.65
CA GLU A 447 1.83 -2.13 32.63
C GLU A 447 3.31 -2.35 32.27
N ASN A 448 3.93 -3.43 32.72
CA ASN A 448 5.33 -3.75 32.42
C ASN A 448 5.58 -4.08 30.94
N ASN A 449 4.56 -4.51 30.23
CA ASN A 449 4.63 -4.84 28.81
C ASN A 449 4.24 -3.67 27.90
N LYS A 450 3.83 -2.53 28.48
CA LYS A 450 3.55 -1.31 27.69
C LYS A 450 4.83 -0.55 27.35
N PRO A 451 4.83 0.26 26.28
CA PRO A 451 5.90 1.21 26.01
C PRO A 451 6.02 2.24 27.12
N ASP A 452 7.20 2.79 27.30
CA ASP A 452 7.41 4.00 28.10
C ASP A 452 7.14 5.22 27.21
N TRP A 453 5.97 5.84 27.42
CA TRP A 453 5.43 6.86 26.51
C TRP A 453 6.28 8.14 26.51
N GLY A 454 6.45 8.72 25.31
CA GLY A 454 7.31 9.88 25.10
C GLY A 454 8.80 9.53 25.03
N THR A 455 9.16 8.25 25.05
CA THR A 455 10.56 7.80 25.05
C THR A 455 10.89 6.92 23.85
N CYS A 456 12.19 6.72 23.64
CA CYS A 456 12.71 5.84 22.63
C CYS A 456 13.82 4.99 23.25
N PRO A 457 13.52 3.81 23.82
CA PRO A 457 14.53 2.98 24.47
C PRO A 457 15.52 2.39 23.45
N ILE A 458 16.76 2.23 23.89
CA ILE A 458 17.79 1.55 23.09
C ILE A 458 17.59 0.04 23.25
N THR A 459 17.40 -0.65 22.11
CA THR A 459 17.19 -2.10 22.03
C THR A 459 18.04 -2.69 20.92
N ASN A 460 18.11 -4.01 20.79
CA ASN A 460 18.84 -4.65 19.69
C ASN A 460 18.42 -4.13 18.31
N ASN A 461 17.15 -3.78 18.14
CA ASN A 461 16.60 -3.37 16.84
C ASN A 461 17.15 -2.02 16.34
N ASN A 462 17.42 -1.09 17.24
CA ASN A 462 17.88 0.26 16.88
C ASN A 462 19.34 0.55 17.29
N PHE A 463 19.95 -0.28 18.14
CA PHE A 463 21.26 -0.01 18.73
C PHE A 463 22.35 0.29 17.70
N GLN A 464 22.52 -0.57 16.70
CA GLN A 464 23.55 -0.36 15.67
C GLN A 464 23.30 0.88 14.82
N THR A 465 22.03 1.19 14.55
CA THR A 465 21.64 2.42 13.81
C THR A 465 21.97 3.66 14.62
N ILE A 466 21.64 3.67 15.93
CA ILE A 466 21.95 4.77 16.85
C ILE A 466 23.47 4.99 16.93
N ILE A 467 24.25 3.91 17.11
CA ILE A 467 25.71 3.96 17.10
C ILE A 467 26.25 4.59 15.81
N ASN A 468 25.79 4.12 14.65
CA ASN A 468 26.27 4.61 13.36
C ASN A 468 25.88 6.08 13.15
N THR A 469 24.68 6.48 13.53
CA THR A 469 24.22 7.88 13.44
C THR A 469 25.06 8.78 14.32
N CYS A 470 25.26 8.41 15.57
CA CYS A 470 26.12 9.14 16.52
C CYS A 470 27.55 9.29 15.98
N LEU A 471 28.19 8.19 15.58
CA LEU A 471 29.57 8.19 15.10
C LEU A 471 29.74 8.81 13.71
N SER A 472 28.68 9.06 12.97
CA SER A 472 28.76 9.82 11.72
C SER A 472 29.11 11.29 11.94
N THR A 473 28.75 11.83 13.08
CA THR A 473 29.00 13.23 13.48
C THR A 473 30.11 13.36 14.51
N ASN A 474 30.24 12.40 15.43
CA ASN A 474 31.21 12.38 16.52
C ASN A 474 31.98 11.04 16.54
N PRO A 475 32.85 10.78 15.57
CA PRO A 475 33.49 9.47 15.40
C PRO A 475 34.54 9.11 16.46
N GLU A 476 35.06 10.09 17.21
CA GLU A 476 36.15 9.88 18.18
C GLU A 476 35.63 9.58 19.59
N ASP A 477 34.67 10.35 20.06
CA ASP A 477 34.26 10.39 21.47
C ASP A 477 32.78 10.04 21.72
N GLY A 478 31.96 9.98 20.66
CA GLY A 478 30.53 9.71 20.80
C GLY A 478 29.74 10.83 21.50
N LEU A 479 30.24 12.07 21.54
CA LEU A 479 29.57 13.23 22.12
C LEU A 479 28.43 13.74 21.21
N CYS A 480 27.49 12.89 20.90
CA CYS A 480 26.35 13.18 20.01
C CYS A 480 25.19 13.84 20.76
N SER A 481 25.47 14.94 21.46
CA SER A 481 24.52 15.67 22.31
C SER A 481 23.30 16.25 21.56
N GLY A 482 23.34 16.28 20.23
CA GLY A 482 22.24 16.70 19.37
C GLY A 482 21.35 15.53 18.88
N SER A 483 21.62 14.30 19.29
CA SER A 483 20.79 13.15 18.99
C SER A 483 19.63 13.04 20.00
N ASP A 484 18.57 12.36 19.63
CA ASP A 484 17.40 12.08 20.50
C ASP A 484 17.79 11.25 21.73
N TYR A 485 18.96 10.59 21.68
CA TYR A 485 19.50 9.74 22.75
C TYR A 485 20.55 10.44 23.62
N GLY A 486 20.90 11.70 23.32
CA GLY A 486 21.95 12.44 24.03
C GLY A 486 23.36 11.87 23.81
N VAL A 487 24.27 12.15 24.76
CA VAL A 487 25.65 11.70 24.70
C VAL A 487 25.75 10.18 24.95
N MET A 488 26.65 9.50 24.23
CA MET A 488 26.76 8.04 24.27
C MET A 488 27.07 7.48 25.67
N SER A 489 27.81 8.22 26.51
CA SER A 489 28.11 7.81 27.89
C SER A 489 26.85 7.66 28.77
N ASP A 490 25.78 8.36 28.45
CA ASP A 490 24.56 8.42 29.26
C ASP A 490 23.46 7.45 28.73
N TRP A 491 23.77 6.68 27.66
CA TRP A 491 22.78 5.80 27.07
C TRP A 491 22.40 4.63 28.01
N ASP A 492 21.10 4.43 28.18
CA ASP A 492 20.58 3.21 28.81
C ASP A 492 20.59 2.07 27.79
N VAL A 493 21.62 1.22 27.87
CA VAL A 493 21.78 0.04 27.01
C VAL A 493 21.35 -1.25 27.71
N SER A 494 20.69 -1.15 28.87
CA SER A 494 20.29 -2.31 29.71
C SER A 494 19.36 -3.31 28.98
N ARG A 495 18.70 -2.88 27.90
CA ARG A 495 17.84 -3.73 27.06
C ARG A 495 18.56 -4.36 25.86
N VAL A 496 19.84 -4.05 25.66
CA VAL A 496 20.65 -4.63 24.58
C VAL A 496 21.21 -5.96 25.03
N THR A 497 20.99 -7.01 24.25
CA THR A 497 21.50 -8.36 24.52
C THR A 497 22.57 -8.80 23.52
N ASP A 498 22.65 -8.11 22.35
CA ASP A 498 23.66 -8.36 21.30
C ASP A 498 24.43 -7.08 21.01
N MET A 499 25.72 -7.09 21.36
CA MET A 499 26.68 -6.03 21.06
C MET A 499 27.74 -6.48 20.02
N SER A 500 27.42 -7.50 19.23
CA SER A 500 28.36 -8.01 18.22
C SER A 500 28.70 -6.93 17.20
N ASN A 501 30.00 -6.76 16.91
CA ASN A 501 30.52 -5.84 15.89
C ASN A 501 30.14 -4.36 16.08
N THR A 502 29.65 -3.93 17.24
CA THR A 502 29.14 -2.56 17.52
C THR A 502 30.09 -1.46 17.06
N PHE A 503 31.37 -1.56 17.43
CA PHE A 503 32.41 -0.59 17.07
C PHE A 503 33.45 -1.16 16.08
N LYS A 504 33.13 -2.26 15.41
CA LYS A 504 34.01 -2.86 14.42
C LYS A 504 34.41 -1.86 13.33
N ASP A 505 35.71 -1.82 13.00
CA ASP A 505 36.30 -0.92 11.99
C ASP A 505 36.12 0.60 12.30
N LYS A 506 35.68 0.97 13.53
CA LYS A 506 35.60 2.37 13.97
C LYS A 506 36.98 2.84 14.48
N THR A 507 37.88 3.09 13.54
CA THR A 507 39.33 3.26 13.82
C THR A 507 39.67 4.44 14.71
N THR A 508 38.85 5.48 14.77
CA THR A 508 39.05 6.68 15.58
C THR A 508 38.33 6.65 16.93
N PHE A 509 37.41 5.69 17.11
CA PHE A 509 36.55 5.65 18.30
C PHE A 509 37.34 5.30 19.57
N ASN A 510 37.23 6.16 20.59
CA ASN A 510 37.71 5.98 21.94
C ASN A 510 36.79 6.66 22.97
N GLY A 511 35.46 6.64 22.71
CA GLY A 511 34.44 7.26 23.57
C GLY A 511 34.29 6.58 24.93
N ASP A 512 33.80 7.36 25.91
CA ASP A 512 33.52 6.87 27.25
C ASP A 512 32.21 6.07 27.27
N ILE A 513 32.32 4.78 27.57
CA ILE A 513 31.22 3.84 27.70
C ILE A 513 31.31 3.02 28.97
N VAL A 514 32.09 3.51 29.93
CA VAL A 514 32.40 2.77 31.20
C VAL A 514 31.16 2.43 32.02
N TYR A 515 30.14 3.29 31.99
CA TYR A 515 28.91 3.16 32.77
C TYR A 515 27.77 2.44 32.07
N TRP A 516 27.99 1.91 30.86
CA TRP A 516 26.98 1.12 30.18
C TRP A 516 26.60 -0.13 31.01
N ASP A 517 25.31 -0.29 31.26
CA ASP A 517 24.77 -1.52 31.85
C ASP A 517 24.70 -2.61 30.78
N VAL A 518 25.73 -3.48 30.78
CA VAL A 518 25.83 -4.59 29.83
C VAL A 518 25.39 -5.94 30.45
N SER A 519 24.77 -5.91 31.64
CA SER A 519 24.41 -7.11 32.43
C SER A 519 23.43 -8.06 31.71
N ASN A 520 22.77 -7.61 30.64
CA ASN A 520 21.91 -8.45 29.82
C ASN A 520 22.54 -8.89 28.49
N VAL A 521 23.79 -8.48 28.23
CA VAL A 521 24.47 -8.83 26.97
C VAL A 521 24.90 -10.29 26.98
N THR A 522 24.54 -11.00 25.90
CA THR A 522 24.89 -12.43 25.73
C THR A 522 26.01 -12.64 24.71
N THR A 523 26.26 -11.70 23.81
CA THR A 523 27.35 -11.76 22.84
C THR A 523 28.02 -10.40 22.62
N MET A 524 29.35 -10.40 22.62
CA MET A 524 30.22 -9.27 22.33
C MET A 524 31.22 -9.59 21.20
N SER A 525 30.86 -10.56 20.34
CA SER A 525 31.76 -11.01 19.26
C SER A 525 32.17 -9.86 18.36
N GLY A 526 33.46 -9.62 18.20
CA GLY A 526 34.02 -8.58 17.35
C GLY A 526 33.70 -7.15 17.76
N MET A 527 33.17 -6.90 18.97
CA MET A 527 32.63 -5.58 19.36
C MET A 527 33.59 -4.41 19.05
N PHE A 528 34.88 -4.57 19.30
CA PHE A 528 35.92 -3.54 19.03
C PHE A 528 36.92 -4.00 17.96
N ASN A 529 36.60 -4.99 17.15
CA ASN A 529 37.50 -5.51 16.12
C ASN A 529 37.97 -4.39 15.20
N ARG A 530 39.31 -4.13 15.16
CA ARG A 530 39.94 -3.03 14.40
C ARG A 530 39.53 -1.60 14.83
N ALA A 531 38.99 -1.44 16.03
CA ALA A 531 38.83 -0.11 16.62
C ALA A 531 40.23 0.36 17.14
N SER A 532 41.08 0.83 16.23
CA SER A 532 42.51 1.06 16.45
C SER A 532 42.85 2.20 17.39
N SER A 533 41.88 2.95 17.90
CA SER A 533 42.04 3.96 18.95
C SER A 533 41.46 3.53 20.31
N PHE A 534 40.68 2.45 20.36
CA PHE A 534 39.92 2.11 21.55
C PHE A 534 40.81 1.55 22.69
N ASN A 535 40.82 2.24 23.84
CA ASN A 535 41.51 1.84 25.05
C ASN A 535 40.83 2.39 26.33
N GLN A 536 39.48 2.47 26.35
CA GLN A 536 38.73 2.91 27.54
C GLN A 536 38.63 1.80 28.61
N ASN A 537 38.47 2.23 29.88
CA ASN A 537 38.30 1.30 30.98
C ASN A 537 36.87 0.71 30.96
N VAL A 538 36.78 -0.61 30.84
CA VAL A 538 35.52 -1.37 30.85
C VAL A 538 35.48 -2.40 31.97
N ASN A 539 36.30 -2.22 33.00
CA ASN A 539 36.43 -3.16 34.13
C ASN A 539 35.12 -3.35 34.92
N TYR A 540 34.25 -2.34 34.93
CA TYR A 540 32.98 -2.37 35.68
C TYR A 540 31.84 -3.08 34.97
N TRP A 541 32.05 -3.54 33.74
CA TRP A 541 31.03 -4.25 32.99
C TRP A 541 30.70 -5.61 33.63
N ASP A 542 29.44 -5.86 33.89
CA ASP A 542 28.93 -7.19 34.24
C ASP A 542 28.78 -8.01 32.95
N VAL A 543 29.75 -8.89 32.70
CA VAL A 543 29.78 -9.77 31.53
C VAL A 543 29.34 -11.19 31.85
N SER A 544 28.76 -11.42 33.04
CA SER A 544 28.41 -12.74 33.54
C SER A 544 27.44 -13.53 32.63
N LYS A 545 26.67 -12.88 31.77
CA LYS A 545 25.78 -13.55 30.80
C LYS A 545 26.40 -13.72 29.42
N VAL A 546 27.59 -13.19 29.18
CA VAL A 546 28.22 -13.25 27.85
C VAL A 546 28.72 -14.68 27.58
N THR A 547 28.36 -15.21 26.41
CA THR A 547 28.76 -16.53 25.94
C THR A 547 29.79 -16.49 24.80
N ASP A 548 29.83 -15.41 24.01
CA ASP A 548 30.76 -15.23 22.90
C ASP A 548 31.50 -13.87 22.97
N MET A 549 32.82 -13.95 23.14
CA MET A 549 33.75 -12.82 23.12
C MET A 549 34.77 -12.93 21.97
N SER A 550 34.50 -13.74 20.94
CA SER A 550 35.45 -13.97 19.86
C SER A 550 35.79 -12.65 19.14
N ASN A 551 37.07 -12.45 18.84
CA ASN A 551 37.63 -11.25 18.17
C ASN A 551 37.28 -9.90 18.85
N MET A 552 36.85 -9.87 20.11
CA MET A 552 36.32 -8.66 20.76
C MET A 552 37.32 -7.49 20.72
N PHE A 553 38.60 -7.72 21.04
CA PHE A 553 39.67 -6.72 21.04
C PHE A 553 40.74 -7.00 19.97
N ARG A 554 40.36 -7.67 18.90
CA ARG A 554 41.26 -7.97 17.79
C ARG A 554 41.74 -6.68 17.10
N ASP A 555 43.05 -6.58 16.84
CA ASP A 555 43.69 -5.44 16.16
C ASP A 555 43.42 -4.09 16.87
N THR A 556 43.44 -4.06 18.23
CA THR A 556 43.23 -2.86 19.06
C THR A 556 44.43 -2.52 19.95
N PRO A 557 44.57 -1.25 20.40
CA PRO A 557 45.56 -0.86 21.41
C PRO A 557 45.07 -1.20 22.85
N PHE A 558 43.93 -1.88 23.00
CA PHE A 558 43.31 -2.15 24.31
C PHE A 558 44.26 -2.86 25.27
N ASN A 559 44.47 -2.26 26.45
CA ASN A 559 45.30 -2.82 27.51
C ASN A 559 44.81 -2.43 28.92
N GLN A 560 43.50 -2.30 29.11
CA GLN A 560 42.93 -2.02 30.42
C GLN A 560 42.75 -3.31 31.25
N ASN A 561 42.73 -3.14 32.60
CA ASN A 561 42.50 -4.26 33.49
C ASN A 561 41.06 -4.76 33.40
N ILE A 562 40.88 -6.04 33.12
CA ILE A 562 39.57 -6.72 33.03
C ILE A 562 39.61 -8.03 33.85
N SER A 563 40.51 -8.13 34.82
CA SER A 563 40.67 -9.35 35.66
C SER A 563 39.43 -9.67 36.49
N SER A 564 38.57 -8.69 36.77
CA SER A 564 37.32 -8.83 37.52
C SER A 564 36.16 -9.42 36.74
N TRP A 565 36.28 -9.56 35.42
CA TRP A 565 35.20 -10.07 34.60
C TRP A 565 34.83 -11.52 34.95
N ASP A 566 33.56 -11.80 35.19
CA ASP A 566 33.03 -13.17 35.31
C ASP A 566 32.88 -13.79 33.92
N THR A 567 33.82 -14.65 33.56
CA THR A 567 33.87 -15.35 32.28
C THR A 567 33.34 -16.77 32.33
N SER A 568 32.68 -17.14 33.42
CA SER A 568 32.24 -18.54 33.69
C SER A 568 31.24 -19.08 32.66
N ASN A 569 30.47 -18.20 31.99
CA ASN A 569 29.52 -18.58 30.95
C ASN A 569 30.11 -18.50 29.54
N VAL A 570 31.33 -17.97 29.36
CA VAL A 570 31.89 -17.80 28.02
C VAL A 570 32.30 -19.16 27.43
N THR A 571 31.87 -19.40 26.20
CA THR A 571 32.18 -20.64 25.45
C THR A 571 33.09 -20.38 24.24
N ASN A 572 33.26 -19.13 23.81
CA ASN A 572 34.06 -18.75 22.66
C ASN A 572 34.86 -17.47 22.90
N MET A 573 36.20 -17.59 22.85
CA MET A 573 37.16 -16.47 22.93
C MET A 573 38.16 -16.51 21.77
N ALA A 574 37.86 -17.14 20.62
CA ALA A 574 38.79 -17.25 19.51
C ALA A 574 39.20 -15.84 19.02
N GLY A 575 40.51 -15.61 18.89
CA GLY A 575 41.06 -14.33 18.40
C GLY A 575 40.80 -13.12 19.30
N MET A 576 40.34 -13.28 20.54
CA MET A 576 39.90 -12.16 21.39
C MET A 576 40.94 -11.04 21.49
N PHE A 577 42.21 -11.36 21.65
CA PHE A 577 43.32 -10.41 21.74
C PHE A 577 44.32 -10.52 20.57
N PHE A 578 43.87 -11.08 19.44
CA PHE A 578 44.76 -11.22 18.28
C PHE A 578 45.31 -9.85 17.85
N ASN A 579 46.63 -9.75 17.75
CA ASN A 579 47.35 -8.53 17.33
C ASN A 579 46.96 -7.27 18.14
N SER A 580 46.58 -7.43 19.41
CA SER A 580 46.27 -6.34 20.36
C SER A 580 47.47 -5.94 21.20
N SER A 581 47.37 -4.81 21.91
CA SER A 581 48.42 -4.40 22.91
C SER A 581 48.20 -5.03 24.28
N PHE A 582 47.28 -5.96 24.44
CA PHE A 582 46.84 -6.48 25.73
C PHE A 582 47.92 -7.31 26.44
N ASN A 583 48.19 -6.98 27.71
CA ASN A 583 49.15 -7.70 28.58
C ASN A 583 48.74 -7.69 30.06
N GLN A 584 47.45 -7.64 30.36
CA GLN A 584 46.99 -7.69 31.76
C GLN A 584 46.83 -9.12 32.24
N ASN A 585 46.80 -9.30 33.57
CA ASN A 585 46.68 -10.61 34.19
C ASN A 585 45.23 -11.14 34.13
N LEU A 586 45.04 -12.28 33.47
CA LEU A 586 43.77 -13.01 33.35
C LEU A 586 43.77 -14.36 34.08
N SER A 587 44.80 -14.65 34.88
CA SER A 587 44.92 -15.96 35.55
C SER A 587 43.78 -16.25 36.52
N GLY A 588 43.01 -15.22 36.94
CA GLY A 588 41.82 -15.33 37.76
C GLY A 588 40.53 -15.65 37.01
N TRP A 589 40.54 -15.69 35.68
CA TRP A 589 39.34 -15.96 34.91
C TRP A 589 38.84 -17.42 35.04
N CYS A 590 37.53 -17.59 35.26
CA CYS A 590 36.87 -18.89 35.17
C CYS A 590 36.57 -19.21 33.71
N VAL A 591 37.22 -20.23 33.15
CA VAL A 591 37.08 -20.64 31.74
C VAL A 591 36.80 -22.14 31.63
N SER A 592 35.97 -22.66 32.52
CA SER A 592 35.64 -24.10 32.61
C SER A 592 34.95 -24.63 31.35
N ASN A 593 34.30 -23.78 30.60
CA ASN A 593 33.61 -24.12 29.33
C ASN A 593 34.55 -24.13 28.11
N ILE A 594 35.82 -23.74 28.27
CA ILE A 594 36.81 -23.65 27.19
C ILE A 594 37.99 -24.57 27.53
N ASN A 595 37.97 -25.82 27.07
CA ASN A 595 38.88 -26.89 27.49
C ASN A 595 40.36 -26.68 27.07
N SER A 596 40.64 -25.80 26.11
CA SER A 596 42.01 -25.50 25.66
C SER A 596 42.06 -24.07 25.12
N GLU A 597 43.28 -23.50 25.01
CA GLU A 597 43.45 -22.18 24.45
C GLU A 597 42.74 -22.05 23.08
N PRO A 598 41.80 -21.10 22.94
CA PRO A 598 41.09 -20.88 21.67
C PRO A 598 42.02 -20.50 20.54
N GLU A 599 41.61 -20.82 19.32
CA GLU A 599 42.37 -20.46 18.11
C GLU A 599 42.72 -18.97 18.09
N SER A 600 44.01 -18.68 17.93
CA SER A 600 44.53 -17.32 17.81
C SER A 600 44.18 -16.38 18.98
N PHE A 601 43.84 -16.89 20.17
CA PHE A 601 43.39 -16.12 21.33
C PHE A 601 44.19 -14.83 21.53
N SER A 602 45.54 -14.94 21.57
CA SER A 602 46.44 -13.81 21.82
C SER A 602 47.63 -13.73 20.87
N ASN A 603 47.54 -14.33 19.69
CA ASN A 603 48.62 -14.30 18.69
C ASN A 603 48.92 -12.85 18.31
N GLY A 604 50.22 -12.45 18.42
CA GLY A 604 50.64 -11.08 18.11
C GLY A 604 50.41 -10.05 19.22
N SER A 605 49.83 -10.45 20.38
CA SER A 605 49.74 -9.61 21.57
C SER A 605 50.94 -9.86 22.50
N PRO A 606 51.31 -8.91 23.39
CA PRO A 606 52.36 -9.11 24.40
C PRO A 606 51.91 -9.97 25.62
N LEU A 607 50.68 -10.51 25.62
CA LEU A 607 50.14 -11.32 26.70
C LEU A 607 51.01 -12.58 26.94
N THR A 608 51.59 -12.67 28.12
CA THR A 608 52.45 -13.79 28.48
C THR A 608 51.63 -15.01 28.93
N ASP A 609 52.21 -16.22 28.80
CA ASP A 609 51.54 -17.45 29.22
C ASP A 609 51.22 -17.46 30.73
N SER A 610 52.01 -16.77 31.55
CA SER A 610 51.75 -16.62 33.00
C SER A 610 50.55 -15.74 33.32
N ASN A 611 50.14 -14.90 32.39
CA ASN A 611 48.99 -14.00 32.52
C ASN A 611 47.70 -14.56 31.87
N LYS A 612 47.81 -15.70 31.19
CA LYS A 612 46.64 -16.38 30.62
C LYS A 612 45.84 -17.15 31.68
N PRO A 613 44.53 -17.35 31.48
CA PRO A 613 43.77 -18.24 32.35
C PRO A 613 44.22 -19.71 32.21
N VAL A 614 43.94 -20.54 33.20
CA VAL A 614 44.13 -22.00 33.11
C VAL A 614 42.88 -22.59 32.42
N TRP A 615 43.03 -22.92 31.15
CA TRP A 615 41.91 -23.40 30.31
C TRP A 615 41.26 -24.67 30.88
N GLY A 616 39.92 -24.73 30.81
CA GLY A 616 39.11 -25.82 31.33
C GLY A 616 38.89 -25.77 32.84
N THR A 617 39.29 -24.70 33.51
CA THR A 617 39.19 -24.59 34.99
C THR A 617 38.56 -23.27 35.43
N CYS A 618 38.10 -23.25 36.67
CA CYS A 618 37.84 -22.02 37.41
C CYS A 618 38.85 -21.97 38.57
N PRO A 619 39.46 -20.81 38.86
CA PRO A 619 40.26 -20.67 40.09
C PRO A 619 39.41 -20.97 41.32
N ASP A 620 39.97 -21.72 42.29
CA ASP A 620 39.31 -21.97 43.56
C ASP A 620 39.25 -20.69 44.39
N ASN A 621 38.09 -20.06 44.47
CA ASN A 621 37.81 -18.86 45.29
C ASN A 621 37.78 -19.21 46.83
N THR A 622 38.55 -20.18 47.26
CA THR A 622 38.51 -20.64 48.67
C THR A 622 39.39 -19.83 49.65
N THR A 623 40.18 -18.87 49.10
CA THR A 623 40.97 -17.95 49.95
C THR A 623 40.75 -16.53 49.50
N PRO A 624 40.12 -15.64 50.32
CA PRO A 624 40.01 -14.23 50.03
C PRO A 624 41.38 -13.62 49.72
N THR A 625 41.45 -12.79 48.66
CA THR A 625 42.67 -12.03 48.34
C THR A 625 43.03 -11.11 49.51
N PRO A 626 44.22 -11.18 50.10
CA PRO A 626 44.59 -10.31 51.19
C PRO A 626 44.50 -8.82 50.77
N ILE A 627 43.80 -8.03 51.57
CA ILE A 627 43.73 -6.58 51.33
C ILE A 627 45.07 -5.97 51.75
N THR A 628 45.72 -5.26 50.84
CA THR A 628 46.97 -4.56 51.00
C THR A 628 46.83 -3.09 50.61
N ASP A 629 47.81 -2.25 50.91
CA ASP A 629 47.81 -0.84 50.52
C ASP A 629 47.71 -0.64 48.98
N SER A 630 48.10 -1.66 48.20
CA SER A 630 48.08 -1.60 46.74
C SER A 630 46.73 -1.99 46.11
N ASN A 631 45.85 -2.72 46.83
CA ASN A 631 44.57 -3.19 46.28
C ASN A 631 43.35 -2.76 47.12
N ILE A 632 43.53 -2.02 48.21
CA ILE A 632 42.40 -1.62 49.09
C ILE A 632 41.35 -0.78 48.37
N GLN A 633 41.77 0.09 47.48
CA GLN A 633 40.81 0.92 46.72
C GLN A 633 40.01 0.08 45.77
N ASP A 634 40.62 -0.91 45.12
CA ASP A 634 39.93 -1.82 44.20
C ASP A 634 38.99 -2.74 44.97
N ALA A 635 39.37 -3.22 46.14
CA ALA A 635 38.50 -4.00 47.02
C ALA A 635 37.26 -3.21 47.44
N VAL A 636 37.43 -1.95 47.85
CA VAL A 636 36.32 -1.07 48.23
C VAL A 636 35.40 -0.78 47.02
N ASN A 637 35.96 -0.46 45.87
CA ASN A 637 35.17 -0.18 44.66
C ASN A 637 34.40 -1.42 44.21
N THR A 638 35.02 -2.59 44.20
CA THR A 638 34.39 -3.86 43.85
C THR A 638 33.23 -4.14 44.79
N CYS A 639 33.43 -4.03 46.08
CA CYS A 639 32.39 -4.22 47.09
C CYS A 639 31.22 -3.25 46.90
N LEU A 640 31.48 -1.96 46.75
CA LEU A 640 30.44 -0.94 46.60
C LEU A 640 29.72 -1.00 45.25
N SER A 641 30.32 -1.58 44.20
CA SER A 641 29.66 -1.78 42.92
C SER A 641 28.55 -2.83 43.00
N THR A 642 28.75 -3.87 43.79
CA THR A 642 27.78 -4.96 44.00
C THR A 642 26.82 -4.68 45.16
N HIS A 643 27.28 -3.98 46.21
CA HIS A 643 26.51 -3.70 47.42
C HIS A 643 26.65 -2.24 47.86
N PRO A 644 26.16 -1.27 47.07
CA PRO A 644 26.43 0.15 47.27
C PRO A 644 25.87 0.72 48.59
N VAL A 645 24.90 0.06 49.21
CA VAL A 645 24.23 0.54 50.44
C VAL A 645 24.74 -0.15 51.69
N THR A 646 25.06 -1.45 51.62
CA THR A 646 25.36 -2.26 52.80
C THR A 646 26.85 -2.55 52.97
N GLY A 647 27.65 -2.53 51.90
CA GLY A 647 29.06 -2.94 51.92
C GLY A 647 29.28 -4.42 52.34
N LEU A 648 28.22 -5.25 52.30
CA LEU A 648 28.28 -6.67 52.61
C LEU A 648 28.64 -7.46 51.35
N CYS A 649 29.90 -7.61 51.05
CA CYS A 649 30.44 -8.15 49.82
C CYS A 649 30.93 -9.60 49.96
N ASN A 650 30.09 -10.47 50.47
CA ASN A 650 30.44 -11.87 50.73
C ASN A 650 30.85 -12.65 49.47
N ASP A 651 30.49 -12.15 48.29
CA ASP A 651 30.79 -12.79 47.02
C ASP A 651 31.98 -12.12 46.28
N SER A 652 32.67 -11.17 46.91
CA SER A 652 33.87 -10.56 46.33
C SER A 652 35.12 -11.41 46.60
N GLU A 653 36.12 -11.31 45.73
CA GLU A 653 37.43 -11.95 45.92
C GLU A 653 38.14 -11.54 47.22
N TYR A 654 37.65 -10.50 47.87
CA TYR A 654 38.18 -9.98 49.14
C TYR A 654 37.34 -10.40 50.36
N GLY A 655 36.19 -11.05 50.16
CA GLY A 655 35.25 -11.46 51.21
C GLY A 655 34.37 -10.36 51.76
#